data_25b0cc38bdafe416b7525f3c0e686406
#
_entry.id   25b0cc38bdafe416b7525f3c0e686406
#
_cell.length_a   1.000
_cell.length_b   1.000
_cell.length_c   1.000
_cell.angle_alpha   90.00
_cell.angle_beta   90.00
_cell.angle_gamma   90.00
#
_symmetry.space_group_name_H-M   'P 1'
#
loop_
_entity.id
_entity.type
_entity.pdbx_description
1 polymer ?
#
loop_
_entity_poly.entity_id
_entity_poly.type
_entity_poly.pdbx_seq_one_letter_code
_entity_poly.pdbx_strand_id
1 'polypeptide(L)'
;MNGMPYHSTGITRHVTSGYLRFHPMLTISLFVVALLSAMLPVVALNSLDLYVQAAKEGAAGQSGGYTYQISGGSNDVAEELRQQVQNGKAIGVKSTRGSVGITSASGSSRNTIADITFLTGPSRYGTLIEGHQPSQKNEISLSRAAAEQIDAQLGDMVTVQCEDSALSSDYKLIGITVDAANTNTVYATAVSSKDNLQNIQMWLTDDDATVNQGKVAKESATNNVNIGYIKSTIRNAEETVRARDLPGCQWYGIVLFLCLLCVHIAVMTAFFRAGQCSGDAVVEALVACGFPLTTSRWTVFRGLLICTIPGAAIGIAAGYAVFGLSYRTIGSIFAQYWEWQPSATSLLSIFFVAAILLCSLCLTWLVLFFRISFKHDITTRNALWYIIPSSAVLMFSCVAIERYHAAAWPFGGSVGSVMGACALGPLLLSLPWLFRTPAQCSAIERTRSLSAPVCALALLLLGASSLFSGQMMIATGNSDNGLFIADYLTQDDLNYLAGKYPETLDKAIVLTAPDESRYLVRAATSHAYDCVIQHGSDDADCYSDSDNETTVMLVDSNSSLAGKTNDVHIAEGGNAGIILIDPATQKITQAAQVPTEGTDSLLNDYTMPGVVLGIDSPQAKTLGLAPSNRHTLVITDFPSIASGVRDSIRSDIINRCGYAFITEHDTTSYRSYMARAIAMPALATIISGLTFAALAISTRQSQSALRWTLQEFGVSRFQLMRLFRPLGITMSLGSTIAVFLGWLGSHPWIVAPANKFGTTGWWWLIPLPVIFIETALFCWWFSLPERRNQ
;
A
#
# COMPACT_ATOMS: atom_id res chain seq x y z
N MET A 1 -8.96 70.40 10.13
CA MET A 1 -10.20 69.74 10.41
C MET A 1 -9.87 68.31 10.96
N ASN A 2 -9.87 68.22 12.28
CA ASN A 2 -9.58 66.95 12.96
C ASN A 2 -10.81 66.09 12.87
N GLY A 3 -10.83 65.13 11.97
CA GLY A 3 -11.94 64.21 11.80
C GLY A 3 -12.02 63.29 13.01
N MET A 4 -13.17 63.30 13.66
CA MET A 4 -13.55 62.33 14.69
C MET A 4 -13.27 60.87 14.21
N PRO A 5 -12.81 59.99 15.09
CA PRO A 5 -12.74 58.59 14.77
C PRO A 5 -14.16 58.01 14.77
N TYR A 6 -14.82 58.11 13.63
CA TYR A 6 -16.09 57.39 13.44
C TYR A 6 -15.89 55.90 13.76
N HIS A 7 -16.84 55.35 14.49
CA HIS A 7 -16.92 53.92 14.81
C HIS A 7 -16.92 53.05 13.54
N SER A 8 -15.78 53.01 12.88
CA SER A 8 -15.54 52.24 11.63
C SER A 8 -15.82 50.73 11.82
N THR A 9 -15.76 50.25 13.05
CA THR A 9 -15.96 48.86 13.40
C THR A 9 -17.39 48.35 13.18
N GLY A 10 -18.40 49.21 13.39
CA GLY A 10 -19.78 48.81 13.18
C GLY A 10 -20.16 48.63 11.70
N ILE A 11 -19.77 49.65 10.89
CA ILE A 11 -20.04 49.63 9.44
C ILE A 11 -19.30 48.47 8.76
N THR A 12 -18.02 48.30 9.06
CA THR A 12 -17.22 47.20 8.49
C THR A 12 -17.80 45.83 8.84
N ARG A 13 -18.34 45.63 10.04
CA ARG A 13 -19.01 44.38 10.45
C ARG A 13 -20.31 44.15 9.67
N HIS A 14 -21.13 45.19 9.44
CA HIS A 14 -22.34 45.08 8.63
C HIS A 14 -22.02 44.77 7.16
N VAL A 15 -21.02 45.42 6.58
CA VAL A 15 -20.59 45.16 5.20
C VAL A 15 -20.10 43.73 5.05
N THR A 16 -19.26 43.23 5.98
CA THR A 16 -18.80 41.85 5.96
C THR A 16 -19.96 40.85 6.06
N SER A 17 -20.88 41.06 6.97
CA SER A 17 -22.04 40.18 7.14
C SER A 17 -22.98 40.21 5.94
N GLY A 18 -23.17 41.39 5.34
CA GLY A 18 -23.92 41.56 4.11
C GLY A 18 -23.29 40.80 2.95
N TYR A 19 -21.99 40.97 2.76
CA TYR A 19 -21.25 40.28 1.71
C TYR A 19 -21.40 38.76 1.81
N LEU A 20 -21.23 38.15 3.01
CA LEU A 20 -21.41 36.74 3.27
C LEU A 20 -22.84 36.24 2.98
N ARG A 21 -23.84 37.03 3.31
CA ARG A 21 -25.26 36.71 3.06
C ARG A 21 -25.63 36.76 1.59
N PHE A 22 -25.02 37.67 0.81
CA PHE A 22 -25.27 37.80 -0.62
C PHE A 22 -24.63 36.67 -1.44
N HIS A 23 -23.58 35.98 -0.89
CA HIS A 23 -22.90 34.90 -1.56
C HIS A 23 -22.91 33.60 -0.74
N PRO A 24 -24.08 33.03 -0.38
CA PRO A 24 -24.17 31.90 0.54
C PRO A 24 -23.47 30.64 0.01
N MET A 25 -23.61 30.33 -1.28
CA MET A 25 -22.96 29.16 -1.87
C MET A 25 -21.43 29.26 -1.84
N LEU A 26 -20.89 30.44 -2.07
CA LEU A 26 -19.44 30.65 -2.01
C LEU A 26 -18.93 30.59 -0.56
N THR A 27 -19.69 31.11 0.37
CA THR A 27 -19.40 31.05 1.81
C THR A 27 -19.39 29.62 2.30
N ILE A 28 -20.40 28.82 1.91
CA ILE A 28 -20.48 27.39 2.24
C ILE A 28 -19.30 26.65 1.59
N SER A 29 -18.98 26.90 0.33
CA SER A 29 -17.88 26.22 -0.35
C SER A 29 -16.54 26.53 0.31
N LEU A 30 -16.31 27.78 0.73
CA LEU A 30 -15.09 28.16 1.46
C LEU A 30 -15.00 27.46 2.82
N PHE A 31 -16.10 27.41 3.55
CA PHE A 31 -16.19 26.70 4.83
C PHE A 31 -15.92 25.20 4.66
N VAL A 32 -16.57 24.55 3.68
CA VAL A 32 -16.40 23.11 3.40
C VAL A 32 -14.96 22.80 2.95
N VAL A 33 -14.39 23.62 2.09
CA VAL A 33 -12.99 23.45 1.66
C VAL A 33 -12.04 23.60 2.86
N ALA A 34 -12.26 24.60 3.73
CA ALA A 34 -11.44 24.76 4.94
C ALA A 34 -11.59 23.56 5.90
N LEU A 35 -12.81 23.06 6.07
CA LEU A 35 -13.10 21.88 6.88
C LEU A 35 -12.38 20.65 6.35
N LEU A 36 -12.49 20.36 5.06
CA LEU A 36 -11.87 19.19 4.45
C LEU A 36 -10.35 19.32 4.40
N SER A 37 -9.82 20.51 4.10
CA SER A 37 -8.38 20.79 4.12
C SER A 37 -7.76 20.65 5.51
N ALA A 38 -8.57 20.72 6.56
CA ALA A 38 -8.13 20.48 7.93
C ALA A 38 -8.34 19.00 8.34
N MET A 39 -9.47 18.39 7.98
CA MET A 39 -9.83 17.03 8.36
C MET A 39 -8.90 15.99 7.73
N LEU A 40 -8.65 16.10 6.43
CA LEU A 40 -7.87 15.09 5.69
C LEU A 40 -6.43 14.91 6.18
N PRO A 41 -5.65 15.99 6.41
CA PRO A 41 -4.30 15.84 6.96
C PRO A 41 -4.29 15.24 8.36
N VAL A 42 -5.29 15.53 9.20
CA VAL A 42 -5.41 14.94 10.54
C VAL A 42 -5.56 13.42 10.44
N VAL A 43 -6.49 12.95 9.61
CA VAL A 43 -6.69 11.50 9.42
C VAL A 43 -5.44 10.85 8.79
N ALA A 44 -4.88 11.45 7.75
CA ALA A 44 -3.75 10.89 7.02
C ALA A 44 -2.48 10.78 7.89
N LEU A 45 -2.12 11.86 8.61
CA LEU A 45 -0.90 11.87 9.42
C LEU A 45 -1.00 10.97 10.66
N ASN A 46 -2.19 10.91 11.29
CA ASN A 46 -2.40 9.97 12.40
C ASN A 46 -2.40 8.50 11.91
N SER A 47 -2.95 8.20 10.74
CA SER A 47 -2.86 6.87 10.14
C SER A 47 -1.41 6.46 9.86
N LEU A 48 -0.61 7.41 9.35
CA LEU A 48 0.81 7.19 9.07
C LEU A 48 1.60 6.92 10.36
N ASP A 49 1.32 7.66 11.41
CA ASP A 49 1.96 7.49 12.72
C ASP A 49 1.67 6.10 13.29
N LEU A 50 0.40 5.68 13.29
CA LEU A 50 0.02 4.35 13.77
C LEU A 50 0.56 3.22 12.89
N TYR A 51 0.68 3.43 11.58
CA TYR A 51 1.32 2.46 10.69
C TYR A 51 2.77 2.18 11.09
N VAL A 52 3.53 3.23 11.37
CA VAL A 52 4.92 3.10 11.85
C VAL A 52 4.98 2.52 13.26
N GLN A 53 4.06 2.95 14.14
CA GLN A 53 3.99 2.44 15.51
C GLN A 53 3.70 0.94 15.54
N ALA A 54 2.75 0.45 14.75
CA ALA A 54 2.44 -0.98 14.64
C ALA A 54 3.66 -1.80 14.20
N ALA A 55 4.47 -1.29 13.27
CA ALA A 55 5.72 -1.96 12.89
C ALA A 55 6.74 -2.03 14.04
N LYS A 56 6.85 -0.98 14.85
CA LYS A 56 7.71 -0.96 16.04
C LYS A 56 7.24 -1.95 17.11
N GLU A 57 5.94 -1.96 17.36
CA GLU A 57 5.32 -2.86 18.34
C GLU A 57 5.41 -4.32 17.88
N GLY A 58 5.20 -4.59 16.58
CA GLY A 58 5.40 -5.90 16.01
C GLY A 58 6.84 -6.39 16.18
N ALA A 59 7.83 -5.56 15.84
CA ALA A 59 9.24 -5.88 15.99
C ALA A 59 9.62 -6.12 17.47
N ALA A 60 9.08 -5.33 18.40
CA ALA A 60 9.28 -5.54 19.82
C ALA A 60 8.63 -6.85 20.29
N GLY A 61 7.42 -7.14 19.83
CA GLY A 61 6.70 -8.36 20.13
C GLY A 61 7.40 -9.62 19.59
N GLN A 62 7.87 -9.58 18.35
CA GLN A 62 8.61 -10.69 17.74
C GLN A 62 9.98 -10.93 18.40
N SER A 63 10.62 -9.91 18.95
CA SER A 63 11.88 -10.04 19.70
C SER A 63 11.70 -10.43 21.17
N GLY A 64 10.49 -10.74 21.62
CA GLY A 64 10.18 -11.18 22.95
C GLY A 64 10.16 -10.08 24.01
N GLY A 65 10.32 -8.81 23.64
CA GLY A 65 10.19 -7.66 24.54
C GLY A 65 11.31 -7.51 25.60
N TYR A 66 12.39 -8.29 25.51
CA TYR A 66 13.56 -8.21 26.38
C TYR A 66 14.64 -7.30 25.79
N THR A 67 15.46 -6.69 26.65
CA THR A 67 16.48 -5.70 26.23
C THR A 67 17.53 -6.30 25.31
N TYR A 68 17.95 -7.53 25.61
CA TYR A 68 19.02 -8.24 24.91
C TYR A 68 18.55 -9.60 24.42
N GLN A 69 19.00 -9.92 23.23
CA GLN A 69 18.83 -11.22 22.58
C GLN A 69 20.22 -11.77 22.26
N ILE A 70 20.56 -12.94 22.79
CA ILE A 70 21.85 -13.55 22.63
C ILE A 70 21.69 -14.84 21.83
N SER A 71 22.46 -15.01 20.76
CA SER A 71 22.43 -16.20 19.90
C SER A 71 23.85 -16.60 19.50
N GLY A 72 24.06 -17.89 19.25
CA GLY A 72 25.37 -18.46 18.94
C GLY A 72 26.23 -18.68 20.18
N GLY A 73 27.53 -18.84 20.00
CA GLY A 73 28.52 -19.05 21.03
C GLY A 73 28.95 -20.50 21.24
N SER A 74 30.04 -20.67 21.95
CA SER A 74 30.58 -21.98 22.32
C SER A 74 29.69 -22.70 23.34
N ASN A 75 29.93 -23.99 23.55
CA ASN A 75 29.27 -24.75 24.62
C ASN A 75 29.48 -24.14 26.00
N ASP A 76 30.60 -23.46 26.20
CA ASP A 76 30.95 -22.78 27.46
C ASP A 76 30.04 -21.56 27.72
N VAL A 77 29.72 -20.79 26.69
CA VAL A 77 28.76 -19.69 26.76
C VAL A 77 27.35 -20.22 26.99
N ALA A 78 26.99 -21.28 26.30
CA ALA A 78 25.70 -21.93 26.50
C ALA A 78 25.50 -22.41 27.94
N GLU A 79 26.53 -22.94 28.54
CA GLU A 79 26.50 -23.40 29.94
C GLU A 79 26.38 -22.22 30.95
N GLU A 80 27.12 -21.14 30.71
CA GLU A 80 26.99 -19.91 31.49
C GLU A 80 25.57 -19.33 31.38
N LEU A 81 25.01 -19.27 30.19
CA LEU A 81 23.64 -18.78 29.98
C LEU A 81 22.58 -19.69 30.58
N ARG A 82 22.78 -21.04 30.55
CA ARG A 82 21.90 -21.97 31.27
C ARG A 82 21.91 -21.70 32.79
N GLN A 83 23.07 -21.40 33.39
CA GLN A 83 23.13 -21.00 34.80
C GLN A 83 22.38 -19.69 35.04
N GLN A 84 22.47 -18.72 34.14
CA GLN A 84 21.69 -17.48 34.24
C GLN A 84 20.17 -17.75 34.13
N VAL A 85 19.73 -18.70 33.28
CA VAL A 85 18.34 -19.15 33.22
C VAL A 85 17.89 -19.79 34.53
N GLN A 86 18.75 -20.62 35.17
CA GLN A 86 18.43 -21.21 36.46
C GLN A 86 18.30 -20.14 37.56
N ASN A 87 19.13 -19.10 37.52
CA ASN A 87 19.09 -17.95 38.41
C ASN A 87 17.95 -16.95 38.11
N GLY A 88 17.16 -17.18 37.07
CA GLY A 88 16.07 -16.29 36.71
C GLY A 88 16.49 -14.98 36.05
N LYS A 89 17.75 -14.83 35.64
CA LYS A 89 18.31 -13.63 35.01
C LYS A 89 18.20 -13.66 33.47
N ALA A 90 18.04 -14.83 32.87
CA ALA A 90 17.84 -15.03 31.46
C ALA A 90 16.71 -16.01 31.21
N ILE A 91 16.19 -16.00 29.99
CA ILE A 91 15.17 -16.93 29.52
C ILE A 91 15.71 -17.63 28.26
N GLY A 92 15.65 -18.95 28.24
CA GLY A 92 15.96 -19.75 27.07
C GLY A 92 14.77 -19.79 26.12
N VAL A 93 15.08 -19.70 24.84
CA VAL A 93 14.10 -19.70 23.74
C VAL A 93 14.44 -20.78 22.75
N LYS A 94 13.42 -21.52 22.33
CA LYS A 94 13.48 -22.45 21.21
C LYS A 94 12.28 -22.22 20.33
N SER A 95 12.53 -21.85 19.07
CA SER A 95 11.48 -21.69 18.07
C SER A 95 11.48 -22.89 17.13
N THR A 96 10.32 -23.39 16.82
CA THR A 96 10.13 -24.51 15.89
C THR A 96 8.79 -24.35 15.18
N ARG A 97 8.70 -24.88 13.98
CA ARG A 97 7.42 -24.98 13.28
C ARG A 97 6.69 -26.23 13.79
N GLY A 98 5.40 -26.11 14.00
CA GLY A 98 4.59 -27.20 14.50
C GLY A 98 3.13 -27.04 14.17
N SER A 99 2.30 -28.02 14.56
CA SER A 99 0.86 -27.88 14.52
C SER A 99 0.31 -27.58 15.91
N VAL A 100 -0.68 -26.70 15.93
CA VAL A 100 -1.49 -26.41 17.13
C VAL A 100 -2.96 -26.75 16.79
N GLY A 101 -3.63 -27.42 17.73
CA GLY A 101 -5.00 -27.85 17.50
C GLY A 101 -5.80 -28.05 18.75
N ILE A 102 -7.10 -28.13 18.58
CA ILE A 102 -8.06 -28.53 19.61
C ILE A 102 -8.83 -29.76 19.16
N THR A 103 -9.07 -30.67 20.10
CA THR A 103 -9.97 -31.80 19.85
C THR A 103 -11.31 -31.46 20.44
N SER A 104 -12.32 -31.33 19.58
CA SER A 104 -13.70 -31.10 19.99
C SER A 104 -14.25 -32.31 20.77
N ALA A 105 -15.22 -32.09 21.66
CA ALA A 105 -15.97 -33.13 22.34
C ALA A 105 -16.64 -34.11 21.39
N SER A 106 -16.87 -33.75 20.13
CA SER A 106 -17.37 -34.62 19.07
C SER A 106 -16.30 -35.51 18.42
N GLY A 107 -15.02 -35.40 18.83
CA GLY A 107 -13.91 -36.17 18.29
C GLY A 107 -13.32 -35.59 17.00
N SER A 108 -13.84 -34.45 16.49
CA SER A 108 -13.23 -33.74 15.37
C SER A 108 -12.06 -32.89 15.88
N SER A 109 -10.89 -33.05 15.29
CA SER A 109 -9.73 -32.19 15.57
C SER A 109 -9.66 -31.06 14.55
N ARG A 110 -9.40 -29.83 15.02
CA ARG A 110 -9.07 -28.70 14.16
C ARG A 110 -7.62 -28.33 14.44
N ASN A 111 -6.80 -28.38 13.43
CA ASN A 111 -5.36 -28.11 13.54
C ASN A 111 -4.95 -27.02 12.56
N THR A 112 -3.98 -26.21 12.96
CA THR A 112 -3.31 -25.25 12.08
C THR A 112 -1.80 -25.33 12.28
N ILE A 113 -1.04 -24.85 11.30
CA ILE A 113 0.41 -24.75 11.38
C ILE A 113 0.75 -23.39 11.99
N ALA A 114 1.65 -23.42 12.95
CA ALA A 114 2.12 -22.21 13.62
C ALA A 114 3.64 -22.25 13.83
N ASP A 115 4.24 -21.07 13.85
CA ASP A 115 5.58 -20.91 14.40
C ASP A 115 5.46 -20.86 15.92
N ILE A 116 6.00 -21.89 16.60
CA ILE A 116 5.83 -22.08 18.04
C ILE A 116 7.11 -21.69 18.74
N THR A 117 7.03 -20.73 19.64
CA THR A 117 8.13 -20.28 20.47
C THR A 117 7.96 -20.82 21.89
N PHE A 118 8.87 -21.68 22.30
CA PHE A 118 8.94 -22.22 23.66
C PHE A 118 9.91 -21.43 24.53
N LEU A 119 9.48 -21.09 25.74
CA LEU A 119 10.21 -20.27 26.69
C LEU A 119 10.43 -21.00 27.99
N THR A 120 11.54 -20.72 28.67
CA THR A 120 11.82 -21.22 30.06
C THR A 120 11.26 -20.28 31.12
N GLY A 121 10.58 -19.22 30.77
CA GLY A 121 10.07 -18.20 31.69
C GLY A 121 8.93 -17.40 31.07
N PRO A 122 8.52 -16.28 31.72
CA PRO A 122 7.36 -15.51 31.29
C PRO A 122 7.50 -14.99 29.85
N SER A 123 6.43 -15.11 29.09
CA SER A 123 6.36 -14.59 27.72
C SER A 123 6.14 -13.07 27.71
N ARG A 124 6.73 -12.40 26.72
CA ARG A 124 6.42 -11.02 26.31
C ARG A 124 6.25 -10.94 24.79
N TYR A 125 6.02 -12.10 24.15
CA TYR A 125 5.85 -12.17 22.69
C TYR A 125 4.46 -11.68 22.28
N GLY A 126 4.43 -10.89 21.24
CA GLY A 126 3.19 -10.33 20.67
C GLY A 126 2.49 -9.31 21.56
N THR A 127 1.52 -8.61 21.00
CA THR A 127 0.65 -7.67 21.73
C THR A 127 -0.55 -8.44 22.27
N LEU A 128 -0.77 -8.42 23.60
CA LEU A 128 -1.88 -9.12 24.24
C LEU A 128 -3.20 -8.44 23.92
N ILE A 129 -4.18 -9.23 23.46
CA ILE A 129 -5.54 -8.75 23.18
C ILE A 129 -6.50 -9.20 24.30
N GLU A 130 -6.41 -10.49 24.69
CA GLU A 130 -7.31 -11.10 25.67
C GLU A 130 -6.53 -12.02 26.60
N GLY A 131 -7.00 -12.17 27.84
CA GLY A 131 -6.37 -13.03 28.83
C GLY A 131 -5.08 -12.44 29.42
N HIS A 132 -4.04 -13.27 29.58
CA HIS A 132 -2.73 -12.85 30.06
C HIS A 132 -1.61 -13.62 29.36
N GLN A 133 -0.40 -13.07 29.39
CA GLN A 133 0.77 -13.72 28.81
C GLN A 133 1.15 -14.99 29.58
N PRO A 134 1.59 -16.06 28.90
CA PRO A 134 2.06 -17.29 29.51
C PRO A 134 3.22 -17.01 30.45
N SER A 135 3.11 -17.51 31.67
CA SER A 135 4.13 -17.35 32.73
C SER A 135 4.47 -18.65 33.44
N GLN A 136 3.57 -19.63 33.40
CA GLN A 136 3.72 -20.92 34.07
C GLN A 136 3.85 -22.05 33.06
N LYS A 137 4.40 -23.18 33.55
CA LYS A 137 4.52 -24.39 32.74
C LYS A 137 3.15 -24.83 32.17
N ASN A 138 3.15 -25.30 30.93
CA ASN A 138 1.97 -25.77 30.20
C ASN A 138 0.92 -24.68 29.91
N GLU A 139 1.31 -23.41 29.98
CA GLU A 139 0.50 -22.31 29.48
C GLU A 139 0.94 -21.93 28.06
N ILE A 140 -0.06 -21.58 27.21
CA ILE A 140 0.15 -21.16 25.85
C ILE A 140 -0.66 -19.90 25.55
N SER A 141 -0.11 -19.03 24.74
CA SER A 141 -0.87 -18.00 24.02
C SER A 141 -0.83 -18.29 22.54
N LEU A 142 -1.94 -18.00 21.88
CA LEU A 142 -2.06 -18.12 20.43
C LEU A 142 -2.18 -16.73 19.80
N SER A 143 -1.67 -16.59 18.60
CA SER A 143 -2.05 -15.44 17.78
C SER A 143 -3.55 -15.50 17.49
N ARG A 144 -4.19 -14.33 17.31
CA ARG A 144 -5.60 -14.25 16.94
C ARG A 144 -5.88 -15.11 15.70
N ALA A 145 -5.01 -15.02 14.68
CA ALA A 145 -5.13 -15.79 13.47
C ALA A 145 -5.13 -17.32 13.74
N ALA A 146 -4.23 -17.78 14.63
CA ALA A 146 -4.19 -19.20 15.03
C ALA A 146 -5.48 -19.61 15.76
N ALA A 147 -5.90 -18.80 16.74
CA ALA A 147 -7.09 -19.10 17.54
C ALA A 147 -8.37 -19.15 16.69
N GLU A 148 -8.53 -18.21 15.76
CA GLU A 148 -9.67 -18.18 14.82
C GLU A 148 -9.67 -19.40 13.88
N GLN A 149 -8.50 -19.85 13.39
CA GLN A 149 -8.42 -20.99 12.49
C GLN A 149 -8.82 -22.32 13.15
N ILE A 150 -8.52 -22.47 14.43
CA ILE A 150 -8.87 -23.68 15.17
C ILE A 150 -10.13 -23.53 16.04
N ASP A 151 -10.75 -22.34 16.05
CA ASP A 151 -11.93 -21.97 16.84
C ASP A 151 -11.69 -22.15 18.36
N ALA A 152 -10.48 -21.77 18.81
CA ALA A 152 -10.07 -21.88 20.19
C ALA A 152 -10.49 -20.67 21.04
N GLN A 153 -10.92 -20.91 22.27
CA GLN A 153 -11.31 -19.91 23.25
C GLN A 153 -10.41 -19.98 24.50
N LEU A 154 -10.33 -18.86 25.23
CA LEU A 154 -9.57 -18.83 26.48
C LEU A 154 -10.05 -19.93 27.44
N GLY A 155 -9.09 -20.71 27.94
CA GLY A 155 -9.31 -21.82 28.83
C GLY A 155 -9.29 -23.20 28.18
N ASP A 156 -9.37 -23.26 26.84
CA ASP A 156 -9.30 -24.53 26.10
C ASP A 156 -7.93 -25.21 26.24
N MET A 157 -7.93 -26.53 26.08
CA MET A 157 -6.71 -27.32 25.98
C MET A 157 -6.28 -27.41 24.52
N VAL A 158 -5.10 -26.92 24.22
CA VAL A 158 -4.49 -26.89 22.89
C VAL A 158 -3.41 -27.96 22.83
N THR A 159 -3.55 -28.88 21.90
CA THR A 159 -2.54 -29.91 21.63
C THR A 159 -1.49 -29.32 20.68
N VAL A 160 -0.24 -29.36 21.09
CA VAL A 160 0.92 -28.95 20.31
C VAL A 160 1.67 -30.18 19.82
N GLN A 161 1.97 -30.22 18.53
CA GLN A 161 2.79 -31.26 17.90
C GLN A 161 3.95 -30.59 17.16
N CYS A 162 5.18 -30.97 17.49
CA CYS A 162 6.40 -30.49 16.84
C CYS A 162 7.41 -31.62 16.73
N GLU A 163 8.52 -31.39 16.01
CA GLU A 163 9.57 -32.41 15.82
C GLU A 163 10.15 -32.90 17.16
N ASP A 164 10.26 -32.02 18.15
CA ASP A 164 10.71 -32.38 19.47
C ASP A 164 9.54 -32.94 20.28
N SER A 165 9.53 -34.28 20.42
CA SER A 165 8.51 -34.98 21.18
C SER A 165 8.41 -34.55 22.65
N ALA A 166 9.49 -34.03 23.23
CA ALA A 166 9.48 -33.53 24.60
C ALA A 166 8.70 -32.22 24.78
N LEU A 167 8.48 -31.48 23.69
CA LEU A 167 7.71 -30.25 23.65
C LEU A 167 6.28 -30.47 23.14
N SER A 168 6.05 -31.64 22.55
CA SER A 168 4.71 -32.03 22.05
C SER A 168 3.85 -32.47 23.26
N SER A 169 2.89 -31.63 23.63
CA SER A 169 1.97 -31.89 24.76
C SER A 169 0.74 -30.98 24.68
N ASP A 170 -0.15 -31.19 25.64
CA ASP A 170 -1.32 -30.32 25.82
C ASP A 170 -0.97 -29.12 26.69
N TYR A 171 -1.38 -27.95 26.22
CA TYR A 171 -1.20 -26.66 26.87
C TYR A 171 -2.55 -25.99 27.10
N LYS A 172 -2.67 -25.27 28.21
CA LYS A 172 -3.87 -24.47 28.49
C LYS A 172 -3.75 -23.11 27.80
N LEU A 173 -4.74 -22.77 26.96
CA LEU A 173 -4.82 -21.47 26.32
C LEU A 173 -5.21 -20.39 27.33
N ILE A 174 -4.30 -19.47 27.62
CA ILE A 174 -4.52 -18.44 28.63
C ILE A 174 -4.46 -17.01 28.08
N GLY A 175 -3.99 -16.84 26.85
CA GLY A 175 -3.88 -15.53 26.21
C GLY A 175 -4.06 -15.60 24.71
N ILE A 176 -4.68 -14.56 24.18
CA ILE A 176 -4.74 -14.31 22.73
C ILE A 176 -3.91 -13.07 22.45
N THR A 177 -2.95 -13.21 21.56
CA THR A 177 -2.01 -12.17 21.17
C THR A 177 -2.16 -11.80 19.71
N VAL A 178 -1.52 -10.73 19.28
CA VAL A 178 -1.45 -10.35 17.86
C VAL A 178 -0.06 -9.82 17.56
N ASP A 179 0.42 -10.08 16.36
CA ASP A 179 1.53 -9.31 15.82
C ASP A 179 0.97 -7.97 15.32
N ALA A 180 1.41 -6.88 15.94
CA ALA A 180 0.90 -5.55 15.59
C ALA A 180 1.26 -5.16 14.13
N ALA A 181 2.37 -5.65 13.61
CA ALA A 181 2.80 -5.39 12.24
C ALA A 181 2.01 -6.19 11.20
N ASN A 182 1.58 -7.43 11.56
CA ASN A 182 0.81 -8.30 10.67
C ASN A 182 -0.17 -9.16 11.48
N THR A 183 -1.43 -8.77 11.51
CA THR A 183 -2.48 -9.46 12.28
C THR A 183 -2.77 -10.89 11.83
N ASN A 184 -2.27 -11.31 10.68
CA ASN A 184 -2.54 -12.61 10.09
C ASN A 184 -1.45 -13.64 10.36
N THR A 185 -0.38 -13.21 11.03
CA THR A 185 0.71 -14.12 11.40
C THR A 185 0.19 -15.19 12.36
N VAL A 186 0.37 -16.45 11.95
CA VAL A 186 -0.03 -17.62 12.75
C VAL A 186 1.14 -18.07 13.59
N TYR A 187 1.09 -17.79 14.90
CA TYR A 187 2.12 -18.17 15.84
C TYR A 187 1.55 -18.56 17.20
N ALA A 188 2.34 -19.28 17.96
CA ALA A 188 2.04 -19.66 19.34
C ALA A 188 3.25 -19.41 20.24
N THR A 189 2.99 -19.08 21.49
CA THR A 189 4.07 -18.96 22.49
C THR A 189 3.69 -19.76 23.74
N ALA A 190 4.54 -20.71 24.09
CA ALA A 190 4.31 -21.61 25.20
C ALA A 190 5.44 -21.55 26.25
N VAL A 191 5.11 -21.74 27.49
CA VAL A 191 6.12 -21.90 28.57
C VAL A 191 6.31 -23.39 28.83
N SER A 192 7.55 -23.84 28.63
CA SER A 192 7.97 -25.22 28.87
C SER A 192 8.83 -25.33 30.09
N SER A 193 9.04 -26.56 30.56
CA SER A 193 9.99 -26.84 31.63
C SER A 193 11.44 -26.50 31.20
N LYS A 194 12.24 -25.97 32.12
CA LYS A 194 13.67 -25.71 31.85
C LYS A 194 14.43 -26.96 31.40
N ASP A 195 14.00 -28.13 31.84
CA ASP A 195 14.65 -29.41 31.51
C ASP A 195 14.27 -29.94 30.11
N ASN A 196 13.14 -29.48 29.57
CA ASN A 196 12.63 -29.93 28.26
C ASN A 196 13.23 -29.15 27.07
N LEU A 197 13.96 -28.07 27.32
CA LEU A 197 14.59 -27.28 26.27
C LEU A 197 16.05 -27.73 26.06
N GLN A 198 16.21 -28.89 25.49
CA GLN A 198 17.49 -29.31 24.92
C GLN A 198 17.71 -28.48 23.61
N ASN A 199 18.92 -27.96 23.42
CA ASN A 199 19.28 -27.12 22.26
C ASN A 199 18.51 -25.78 22.23
N ILE A 200 18.70 -24.98 23.28
CA ILE A 200 18.24 -23.58 23.27
C ILE A 200 18.93 -22.85 22.10
N GLN A 201 18.16 -22.21 21.26
CA GLN A 201 18.66 -21.51 20.09
C GLN A 201 19.05 -20.05 20.41
N MET A 202 18.41 -19.47 21.44
CA MET A 202 18.53 -18.08 21.77
C MET A 202 18.24 -17.84 23.26
N TRP A 203 18.85 -16.82 23.84
CA TRP A 203 18.61 -16.39 25.22
C TRP A 203 18.16 -14.93 25.24
N LEU A 204 17.18 -14.62 26.07
CA LEU A 204 16.65 -13.28 26.29
C LEU A 204 16.96 -12.84 27.71
N THR A 205 17.40 -11.59 27.90
CA THR A 205 17.68 -11.03 29.21
C THR A 205 17.49 -9.52 29.24
N ASP A 206 17.12 -9.00 30.41
CA ASP A 206 17.17 -7.56 30.73
C ASP A 206 18.41 -7.22 31.58
N ASP A 207 19.21 -8.21 31.96
CA ASP A 207 20.38 -8.01 32.86
C ASP A 207 21.63 -7.63 32.06
N ASP A 208 22.04 -6.36 32.18
CA ASP A 208 23.25 -5.83 31.54
C ASP A 208 24.52 -6.60 31.95
N ALA A 209 24.56 -7.16 33.17
CA ALA A 209 25.73 -7.91 33.67
C ALA A 209 25.92 -9.23 32.92
N THR A 210 24.82 -9.90 32.53
CA THR A 210 24.85 -11.13 31.73
C THR A 210 25.49 -10.90 30.35
N VAL A 211 25.34 -9.73 29.77
CA VAL A 211 25.82 -9.39 28.42
C VAL A 211 27.25 -8.84 28.48
N ASN A 212 27.56 -8.00 29.47
CA ASN A 212 28.81 -7.23 29.52
C ASN A 212 29.92 -7.91 30.35
N GLN A 213 29.64 -9.05 30.93
CA GLN A 213 30.57 -9.78 31.76
C GLN A 213 30.71 -11.25 31.35
N GLY A 214 31.74 -11.95 31.82
CA GLY A 214 31.93 -13.38 31.60
C GLY A 214 32.34 -13.78 30.18
N LYS A 215 31.93 -14.99 29.79
CA LYS A 215 32.29 -15.60 28.50
C LYS A 215 31.50 -14.96 27.38
N VAL A 216 30.26 -14.54 27.62
CA VAL A 216 29.41 -13.86 26.63
C VAL A 216 30.12 -12.62 26.09
N ALA A 217 30.63 -11.75 26.99
CA ALA A 217 31.34 -10.54 26.57
C ALA A 217 32.64 -10.86 25.80
N LYS A 218 33.36 -11.91 26.18
CA LYS A 218 34.59 -12.31 25.49
C LYS A 218 34.34 -12.84 24.11
N GLU A 219 33.35 -13.71 23.92
CA GLU A 219 33.03 -14.31 22.62
C GLU A 219 32.29 -13.33 21.72
N SER A 220 31.54 -12.39 22.24
CA SER A 220 30.95 -11.29 21.47
C SER A 220 32.05 -10.41 20.85
N ALA A 221 33.14 -10.16 21.54
CA ALA A 221 34.29 -9.43 21.00
C ALA A 221 34.99 -10.15 19.84
N THR A 222 34.82 -11.46 19.70
CA THR A 222 35.34 -12.28 18.60
C THR A 222 34.31 -12.65 17.55
N ASN A 223 33.14 -12.06 17.61
CA ASN A 223 32.00 -12.33 16.72
C ASN A 223 31.46 -13.78 16.74
N ASN A 224 31.79 -14.55 17.77
CA ASN A 224 31.26 -15.90 17.98
C ASN A 224 29.85 -15.88 18.61
N VAL A 225 29.51 -14.81 19.31
CA VAL A 225 28.22 -14.56 19.93
C VAL A 225 27.58 -13.33 19.30
N ASN A 226 26.37 -13.46 18.85
CA ASN A 226 25.58 -12.33 18.32
C ASN A 226 24.67 -11.79 19.44
N ILE A 227 24.83 -10.50 19.75
CA ILE A 227 24.00 -9.79 20.72
C ILE A 227 23.12 -8.81 20.00
N GLY A 228 21.82 -9.12 19.94
CA GLY A 228 20.77 -8.24 19.44
C GLY A 228 20.25 -7.34 20.56
N TYR A 229 19.99 -6.07 20.21
CA TYR A 229 19.39 -5.09 21.10
C TYR A 229 17.98 -4.79 20.63
N ILE A 230 16.99 -4.90 21.51
CA ILE A 230 15.59 -4.58 21.14
C ILE A 230 15.44 -3.18 20.54
N LYS A 231 16.20 -2.21 21.06
CA LYS A 231 16.19 -0.83 20.53
C LYS A 231 16.67 -0.75 19.08
N SER A 232 17.69 -1.56 18.71
CA SER A 232 18.16 -1.62 17.33
C SER A 232 17.16 -2.35 16.41
N THR A 233 16.53 -3.41 16.91
CA THR A 233 15.48 -4.14 16.18
C THR A 233 14.29 -3.23 15.87
N ILE A 234 13.80 -2.51 16.89
CA ILE A 234 12.71 -1.53 16.71
C ILE A 234 13.11 -0.42 15.74
N ARG A 235 14.34 0.11 15.88
CA ARG A 235 14.83 1.15 14.97
C ARG A 235 14.96 0.64 13.54
N ASN A 236 15.50 -0.56 13.35
CA ASN A 236 15.63 -1.16 12.03
C ASN A 236 14.26 -1.41 11.38
N ALA A 237 13.26 -1.87 12.16
CA ALA A 237 11.89 -2.01 11.69
C ALA A 237 11.30 -0.66 11.26
N GLU A 238 11.51 0.40 12.06
CA GLU A 238 11.08 1.76 11.71
C GLU A 238 11.77 2.27 10.43
N GLU A 239 13.09 2.09 10.33
CA GLU A 239 13.87 2.49 9.16
C GLU A 239 13.46 1.70 7.91
N THR A 240 13.21 0.41 8.04
CA THR A 240 12.74 -0.45 6.94
C THR A 240 11.38 -0.01 6.44
N VAL A 241 10.41 0.22 7.34
CA VAL A 241 9.08 0.74 6.96
C VAL A 241 9.21 2.11 6.29
N ARG A 242 10.03 3.00 6.85
CA ARG A 242 10.26 4.32 6.28
C ARG A 242 10.95 4.25 4.90
N ALA A 243 11.89 3.34 4.72
CA ALA A 243 12.63 3.20 3.47
C ALA A 243 11.86 2.43 2.39
N ARG A 244 11.10 1.41 2.76
CA ARG A 244 10.42 0.51 1.82
C ARG A 244 8.98 0.93 1.55
N ASP A 245 8.22 1.22 2.60
CA ASP A 245 6.77 1.41 2.49
C ASP A 245 6.40 2.90 2.39
N LEU A 246 7.24 3.80 2.90
CA LEU A 246 6.95 5.23 2.97
C LEU A 246 7.76 6.15 2.04
N PRO A 247 8.67 5.71 1.17
CA PRO A 247 9.46 6.65 0.36
C PRO A 247 8.60 7.53 -0.53
N GLY A 248 7.42 7.03 -0.93
CA GLY A 248 6.40 7.83 -1.59
C GLY A 248 5.63 8.77 -0.66
N CYS A 249 5.38 8.39 0.60
CA CYS A 249 4.46 9.12 1.48
C CYS A 249 4.92 10.54 1.82
N GLN A 250 6.22 10.79 1.94
CA GLN A 250 6.74 12.14 2.18
C GLN A 250 6.46 13.05 0.98
N TRP A 251 6.66 12.58 -0.23
CA TRP A 251 6.37 13.30 -1.46
C TRP A 251 4.86 13.46 -1.68
N TYR A 252 4.08 12.44 -1.39
CA TYR A 252 2.62 12.53 -1.42
C TYR A 252 2.09 13.52 -0.39
N GLY A 253 2.72 13.62 0.78
CA GLY A 253 2.43 14.65 1.76
C GLY A 253 2.65 16.06 1.20
N ILE A 254 3.76 16.30 0.50
CA ILE A 254 4.06 17.58 -0.17
C ILE A 254 3.05 17.83 -1.30
N VAL A 255 2.77 16.84 -2.15
CA VAL A 255 1.78 16.96 -3.22
C VAL A 255 0.39 17.25 -2.65
N LEU A 256 -0.03 16.53 -1.62
CA LEU A 256 -1.30 16.79 -0.93
C LEU A 256 -1.34 18.20 -0.35
N PHE A 257 -0.26 18.65 0.30
CA PHE A 257 -0.13 20.00 0.81
C PHE A 257 -0.30 21.04 -0.30
N LEU A 258 0.41 20.88 -1.41
CA LEU A 258 0.32 21.78 -2.55
C LEU A 258 -1.09 21.77 -3.18
N CYS A 259 -1.71 20.61 -3.31
CA CYS A 259 -3.07 20.48 -3.82
C CYS A 259 -4.08 21.20 -2.94
N LEU A 260 -4.06 20.95 -1.63
CA LEU A 260 -4.95 21.60 -0.68
C LEU A 260 -4.73 23.11 -0.62
N LEU A 261 -3.47 23.53 -0.67
CA LEU A 261 -3.09 24.95 -0.75
C LEU A 261 -3.66 25.61 -2.01
N CYS A 262 -3.47 24.99 -3.18
CA CYS A 262 -3.96 25.51 -4.45
C CYS A 262 -5.51 25.54 -4.49
N VAL A 263 -6.20 24.51 -3.99
CA VAL A 263 -7.67 24.51 -3.89
C VAL A 263 -8.15 25.63 -2.98
N HIS A 264 -7.50 25.83 -1.84
CA HIS A 264 -7.84 26.86 -0.89
C HIS A 264 -7.67 28.27 -1.49
N ILE A 265 -6.53 28.53 -2.12
CA ILE A 265 -6.24 29.80 -2.82
C ILE A 265 -7.25 30.03 -3.93
N ALA A 266 -7.60 29.00 -4.69
CA ALA A 266 -8.58 29.09 -5.76
C ALA A 266 -9.96 29.51 -5.26
N VAL A 267 -10.46 28.87 -4.21
CA VAL A 267 -11.74 29.20 -3.61
C VAL A 267 -11.71 30.60 -2.99
N MET A 268 -10.60 30.97 -2.34
CA MET A 268 -10.42 32.33 -1.81
C MET A 268 -10.38 33.39 -2.91
N THR A 269 -9.64 33.15 -4.02
CA THR A 269 -9.62 34.09 -5.15
C THR A 269 -10.97 34.20 -5.83
N ALA A 270 -11.72 33.10 -5.91
CA ALA A 270 -13.09 33.09 -6.38
C ALA A 270 -14.01 33.94 -5.49
N PHE A 271 -13.84 33.84 -4.18
CA PHE A 271 -14.57 34.65 -3.21
C PHE A 271 -14.35 36.15 -3.43
N PHE A 272 -13.15 36.58 -3.80
CA PHE A 272 -12.88 38.00 -4.08
C PHE A 272 -13.37 38.47 -5.46
N ARG A 273 -13.43 37.56 -6.45
CA ARG A 273 -13.78 37.93 -7.85
C ARG A 273 -15.17 37.52 -8.29
N ALA A 274 -15.99 36.99 -7.40
CA ALA A 274 -17.31 36.47 -7.73
C ALA A 274 -18.34 37.63 -7.93
N GLY A 275 -18.82 37.78 -9.17
CA GLY A 275 -20.01 38.56 -9.49
C GLY A 275 -19.90 40.11 -9.41
N GLN A 276 -21.03 40.78 -9.53
CA GLN A 276 -21.15 42.24 -9.45
C GLN A 276 -20.81 42.79 -8.07
N CYS A 277 -20.96 41.96 -7.01
CA CYS A 277 -20.57 42.30 -5.64
C CYS A 277 -19.28 41.61 -5.28
N SER A 278 -18.28 41.52 -6.21
CA SER A 278 -16.98 40.97 -5.91
C SER A 278 -16.30 41.73 -4.78
N GLY A 279 -15.39 41.06 -4.09
CA GLY A 279 -14.60 41.71 -3.04
C GLY A 279 -13.92 42.98 -3.55
N ASP A 280 -13.46 43.02 -4.80
CA ASP A 280 -12.90 44.18 -5.45
C ASP A 280 -13.95 45.31 -5.61
N ALA A 281 -15.18 44.97 -6.03
CA ALA A 281 -16.27 45.96 -6.14
C ALA A 281 -16.67 46.51 -4.78
N VAL A 282 -16.70 45.66 -3.74
CA VAL A 282 -16.95 46.13 -2.36
C VAL A 282 -15.84 47.05 -1.86
N VAL A 283 -14.58 46.72 -2.19
CA VAL A 283 -13.43 47.59 -1.84
C VAL A 283 -13.54 48.93 -2.56
N GLU A 284 -13.85 48.94 -3.88
CA GLU A 284 -14.03 50.18 -4.64
C GLU A 284 -15.19 51.04 -4.11
N ALA A 285 -16.32 50.39 -3.78
CA ALA A 285 -17.47 51.09 -3.19
C ALA A 285 -17.13 51.70 -1.81
N LEU A 286 -16.40 51.00 -0.95
CA LEU A 286 -15.97 51.50 0.36
C LEU A 286 -14.97 52.66 0.19
N VAL A 287 -14.06 52.56 -0.77
CA VAL A 287 -13.12 53.66 -1.08
C VAL A 287 -13.87 54.89 -1.61
N ALA A 288 -14.87 54.70 -2.48
CA ALA A 288 -15.72 55.78 -2.96
C ALA A 288 -16.53 56.45 -1.81
N CYS A 289 -16.86 55.70 -0.78
CA CYS A 289 -17.47 56.21 0.46
C CYS A 289 -16.45 56.87 1.42
N GLY A 290 -15.18 57.01 1.02
CA GLY A 290 -14.15 57.69 1.80
C GLY A 290 -13.37 56.82 2.81
N PHE A 291 -13.56 55.52 2.80
CA PHE A 291 -12.75 54.58 3.63
C PHE A 291 -11.35 54.44 3.07
N PRO A 292 -10.31 54.36 3.93
CA PRO A 292 -8.95 54.04 3.47
C PRO A 292 -8.92 52.69 2.76
N LEU A 293 -8.09 52.57 1.71
CA LEU A 293 -7.95 51.36 0.90
C LEU A 293 -7.58 50.12 1.74
N THR A 294 -6.71 50.32 2.73
CA THR A 294 -6.28 49.28 3.67
C THR A 294 -7.42 48.74 4.50
N THR A 295 -8.26 49.63 5.04
CA THR A 295 -9.46 49.28 5.84
C THR A 295 -10.49 48.55 4.98
N SER A 296 -10.70 49.01 3.74
CA SER A 296 -11.63 48.41 2.81
C SER A 296 -11.22 46.97 2.44
N ARG A 297 -9.96 46.79 2.12
CA ARG A 297 -9.38 45.45 1.85
C ARG A 297 -9.45 44.52 3.06
N TRP A 298 -9.14 45.06 4.25
CA TRP A 298 -9.23 44.31 5.49
C TRP A 298 -10.67 43.87 5.79
N THR A 299 -11.66 44.66 5.45
CA THR A 299 -13.08 44.33 5.66
C THR A 299 -13.49 43.09 4.89
N VAL A 300 -13.10 42.99 3.63
CA VAL A 300 -13.34 41.80 2.78
C VAL A 300 -12.53 40.60 3.25
N PHE A 301 -11.25 40.80 3.59
CA PHE A 301 -10.38 39.73 4.10
C PHE A 301 -10.89 39.16 5.43
N ARG A 302 -11.48 39.98 6.30
CA ARG A 302 -12.13 39.53 7.52
C ARG A 302 -13.29 38.55 7.24
N GLY A 303 -14.00 38.73 6.12
CA GLY A 303 -15.03 37.80 5.69
C GLY A 303 -14.45 36.38 5.41
N LEU A 304 -13.27 36.30 4.79
CA LEU A 304 -12.57 35.05 4.60
C LEU A 304 -12.17 34.39 5.91
N LEU A 305 -11.62 35.16 6.86
CA LEU A 305 -11.22 34.64 8.17
C LEU A 305 -12.41 34.08 8.97
N ILE A 306 -13.57 34.74 8.90
CA ILE A 306 -14.79 34.30 9.59
C ILE A 306 -15.28 32.95 9.07
N CYS A 307 -15.05 32.62 7.81
CA CYS A 307 -15.41 31.30 7.23
C CYS A 307 -14.33 30.24 7.41
N THR A 308 -13.07 30.62 7.19
CA THR A 308 -11.95 29.71 7.12
C THR A 308 -11.54 29.17 8.50
N ILE A 309 -11.45 30.05 9.51
CA ILE A 309 -11.00 29.65 10.85
C ILE A 309 -11.98 28.67 11.52
N PRO A 310 -13.30 28.94 11.59
CA PRO A 310 -14.25 28.00 12.15
C PRO A 310 -14.31 26.68 11.32
N GLY A 311 -14.27 26.80 9.99
CA GLY A 311 -14.23 25.63 9.13
C GLY A 311 -13.05 24.71 9.46
N ALA A 312 -11.87 25.27 9.61
CA ALA A 312 -10.69 24.54 9.97
C ALA A 312 -10.71 23.95 11.38
N ALA A 313 -11.20 24.75 12.36
CA ALA A 313 -11.32 24.27 13.75
C ALA A 313 -12.28 23.06 13.85
N ILE A 314 -13.43 23.16 13.17
CA ILE A 314 -14.40 22.05 13.10
C ILE A 314 -13.79 20.90 12.30
N GLY A 315 -13.04 21.17 11.23
CA GLY A 315 -12.36 20.16 10.43
C GLY A 315 -11.32 19.36 11.22
N ILE A 316 -10.52 20.02 12.05
CA ILE A 316 -9.58 19.36 12.98
C ILE A 316 -10.35 18.46 13.95
N ALA A 317 -11.37 19.00 14.62
CA ALA A 317 -12.18 18.24 15.58
C ALA A 317 -12.86 17.04 14.90
N ALA A 318 -13.45 17.23 13.71
CA ALA A 318 -14.05 16.17 12.91
C ALA A 318 -13.02 15.13 12.47
N GLY A 319 -11.81 15.56 12.10
CA GLY A 319 -10.71 14.69 11.72
C GLY A 319 -10.32 13.73 12.86
N TYR A 320 -10.14 14.25 14.06
CA TYR A 320 -9.87 13.42 15.25
C TYR A 320 -11.06 12.52 15.62
N ALA A 321 -12.29 12.99 15.50
CA ALA A 321 -13.48 12.19 15.77
C ALA A 321 -13.61 11.05 14.74
N VAL A 322 -13.49 11.33 13.45
CA VAL A 322 -13.54 10.32 12.39
C VAL A 322 -12.40 9.32 12.56
N PHE A 323 -11.18 9.79 12.82
CA PHE A 323 -10.04 8.92 13.05
C PHE A 323 -10.25 8.05 14.29
N GLY A 324 -10.68 8.62 15.42
CA GLY A 324 -10.95 7.88 16.65
C GLY A 324 -12.04 6.82 16.54
N LEU A 325 -12.98 7.00 15.60
CA LEU A 325 -14.01 5.99 15.30
C LEU A 325 -13.55 4.93 14.30
N SER A 326 -12.59 5.25 13.44
CA SER A 326 -12.23 4.41 12.30
C SER A 326 -10.80 3.81 12.34
N TYR A 327 -9.94 4.17 13.32
CA TYR A 327 -8.55 3.73 13.33
C TYR A 327 -8.38 2.20 13.30
N ARG A 328 -9.24 1.44 14.01
CA ARG A 328 -9.21 -0.03 13.97
C ARG A 328 -9.58 -0.58 12.59
N THR A 329 -10.60 -0.01 11.97
CA THR A 329 -11.03 -0.39 10.60
C THR A 329 -9.94 -0.01 9.59
N ILE A 330 -9.31 1.16 9.74
CA ILE A 330 -8.20 1.53 8.88
C ILE A 330 -7.02 0.58 9.11
N GLY A 331 -6.67 0.27 10.37
CA GLY A 331 -5.62 -0.70 10.70
C GLY A 331 -5.86 -2.08 10.09
N SER A 332 -7.10 -2.58 10.13
CA SER A 332 -7.44 -3.87 9.52
C SER A 332 -7.28 -3.89 7.99
N ILE A 333 -7.50 -2.74 7.31
CA ILE A 333 -7.20 -2.60 5.87
C ILE A 333 -5.69 -2.81 5.59
N PHE A 334 -4.84 -2.44 6.55
CA PHE A 334 -3.40 -2.63 6.46
C PHE A 334 -2.92 -3.96 7.05
N ALA A 335 -3.85 -4.82 7.46
CA ALA A 335 -3.55 -6.04 8.22
C ALA A 335 -2.69 -5.77 9.45
N GLN A 336 -2.89 -4.62 10.11
CA GLN A 336 -2.17 -4.20 11.31
C GLN A 336 -3.12 -4.02 12.48
N TYR A 337 -2.61 -4.22 13.68
CA TYR A 337 -3.32 -3.93 14.93
C TYR A 337 -2.91 -2.55 15.43
N TRP A 338 -3.87 -1.64 15.47
CA TRP A 338 -3.64 -0.26 15.89
C TRP A 338 -4.29 0.01 17.24
N GLU A 339 -3.48 0.53 18.17
CA GLU A 339 -3.96 1.14 19.39
C GLU A 339 -3.68 2.64 19.34
N TRP A 340 -4.74 3.44 19.28
CA TRP A 340 -4.57 4.88 19.20
C TRP A 340 -4.54 5.50 20.61
N GLN A 341 -3.42 6.13 20.92
CA GLN A 341 -3.28 7.03 22.05
C GLN A 341 -2.85 8.40 21.52
N PRO A 342 -3.46 9.52 22.03
CA PRO A 342 -3.03 10.86 21.65
C PRO A 342 -1.54 11.03 21.96
N SER A 343 -0.73 11.18 20.93
CA SER A 343 0.73 11.35 21.05
C SER A 343 1.16 12.77 20.66
N ALA A 344 2.39 13.13 20.96
CA ALA A 344 2.96 14.41 20.52
C ALA A 344 3.03 14.51 18.99
N THR A 345 3.18 13.38 18.30
CA THR A 345 3.19 13.30 16.82
C THR A 345 1.81 13.60 16.24
N SER A 346 0.73 13.26 16.95
CA SER A 346 -0.62 13.62 16.53
C SER A 346 -0.81 15.15 16.47
N LEU A 347 -0.12 15.92 17.29
CA LEU A 347 -0.15 17.38 17.25
C LEU A 347 0.52 17.95 16.00
N LEU A 348 1.42 17.21 15.36
CA LEU A 348 2.07 17.63 14.10
C LEU A 348 1.02 17.86 13.00
N SER A 349 -0.07 17.10 12.99
CA SER A 349 -1.17 17.27 12.06
C SER A 349 -1.83 18.66 12.19
N ILE A 350 -1.94 19.18 13.39
CA ILE A 350 -2.49 20.52 13.67
C ILE A 350 -1.55 21.60 13.09
N PHE A 351 -0.23 21.44 13.29
CA PHE A 351 0.76 22.35 12.69
C PHE A 351 0.72 22.33 11.17
N PHE A 352 0.56 21.15 10.58
CA PHE A 352 0.43 21.01 9.13
C PHE A 352 -0.81 21.73 8.59
N VAL A 353 -1.95 21.56 9.23
CA VAL A 353 -3.19 22.29 8.92
C VAL A 353 -2.99 23.79 9.08
N ALA A 354 -2.39 24.21 10.19
CA ALA A 354 -2.10 25.63 10.44
C ALA A 354 -1.19 26.22 9.35
N ALA A 355 -0.18 25.45 8.91
CA ALA A 355 0.70 25.87 7.82
C ALA A 355 -0.04 26.04 6.49
N ILE A 356 -0.93 25.09 6.11
CA ILE A 356 -1.77 25.22 4.90
C ILE A 356 -2.60 26.50 4.97
N LEU A 357 -3.28 26.72 6.08
CA LEU A 357 -4.14 27.89 6.25
C LEU A 357 -3.36 29.21 6.24
N LEU A 358 -2.25 29.25 6.97
CA LEU A 358 -1.41 30.43 7.03
C LEU A 358 -0.83 30.78 5.65
N CYS A 359 -0.26 29.79 4.95
CA CYS A 359 0.26 29.98 3.60
C CYS A 359 -0.83 30.43 2.62
N SER A 360 -2.02 29.83 2.66
CA SER A 360 -3.13 30.21 1.79
C SER A 360 -3.63 31.63 2.09
N LEU A 361 -3.74 32.01 3.36
CA LEU A 361 -4.13 33.36 3.77
C LEU A 361 -3.07 34.38 3.39
N CYS A 362 -1.78 34.09 3.62
CA CYS A 362 -0.68 34.99 3.22
C CYS A 362 -0.63 35.18 1.71
N LEU A 363 -0.75 34.11 0.92
CA LEU A 363 -0.76 34.20 -0.54
C LEU A 363 -1.98 35.00 -1.04
N THR A 364 -3.14 34.76 -0.47
CA THR A 364 -4.36 35.52 -0.80
C THR A 364 -4.21 36.99 -0.44
N TRP A 365 -3.64 37.29 0.71
CA TRP A 365 -3.32 38.65 1.13
C TRP A 365 -2.36 39.35 0.17
N LEU A 366 -1.27 38.64 -0.23
CA LEU A 366 -0.32 39.17 -1.21
C LEU A 366 -0.99 39.47 -2.56
N VAL A 367 -1.81 38.56 -3.06
CA VAL A 367 -2.56 38.75 -4.32
C VAL A 367 -3.48 39.98 -4.24
N LEU A 368 -4.13 40.18 -3.09
CA LEU A 368 -4.99 41.33 -2.88
C LEU A 368 -4.24 42.66 -2.75
N PHE A 369 -3.13 42.65 -1.98
CA PHE A 369 -2.41 43.89 -1.70
C PHE A 369 -1.54 44.34 -2.86
N PHE A 370 -0.84 43.45 -3.53
CA PHE A 370 0.08 43.78 -4.62
C PHE A 370 -0.59 43.93 -5.98
N ARG A 371 -1.95 43.74 -6.05
CA ARG A 371 -2.67 43.81 -7.34
C ARG A 371 -1.85 43.16 -8.47
N ILE A 372 -1.40 41.91 -8.25
CA ILE A 372 -0.72 41.18 -9.30
C ILE A 372 -1.77 40.94 -10.40
N SER A 373 -1.98 41.96 -11.17
CA SER A 373 -2.84 41.91 -12.36
C SER A 373 -1.98 41.29 -13.44
N PHE A 374 -2.11 40.00 -13.63
CA PHE A 374 -1.67 39.35 -14.87
C PHE A 374 -2.57 39.84 -16.02
N LYS A 375 -2.54 41.16 -16.28
CA LYS A 375 -3.15 41.75 -17.45
C LYS A 375 -2.28 41.45 -18.67
N HIS A 376 -2.22 40.21 -19.09
CA HIS A 376 -1.71 39.88 -20.40
C HIS A 376 -2.87 39.37 -21.23
N ASP A 377 -3.29 40.16 -22.22
CA ASP A 377 -4.30 39.74 -23.17
C ASP A 377 -3.69 38.61 -23.99
N ILE A 378 -4.14 37.39 -23.76
CA ILE A 378 -3.71 36.23 -24.55
C ILE A 378 -4.44 36.34 -25.88
N THR A 379 -3.75 36.80 -26.90
CA THR A 379 -4.20 36.67 -28.29
C THR A 379 -3.86 35.27 -28.78
N THR A 380 -4.50 34.83 -29.89
CA THR A 380 -4.21 33.54 -30.55
C THR A 380 -2.71 33.35 -30.80
N ARG A 381 -2.00 34.40 -31.14
CA ARG A 381 -0.53 34.40 -31.33
C ARG A 381 0.22 34.17 -30.02
N ASN A 382 -0.25 34.74 -28.92
CA ASN A 382 0.36 34.56 -27.59
C ASN A 382 0.03 33.21 -26.96
N ALA A 383 -1.06 32.55 -27.36
CA ALA A 383 -1.42 31.21 -26.88
C ALA A 383 -0.35 30.18 -27.27
N LEU A 384 0.25 30.30 -28.45
CA LEU A 384 1.33 29.41 -28.90
C LEU A 384 2.57 29.53 -28.00
N TRP A 385 2.87 30.72 -27.45
CA TRP A 385 3.96 30.93 -26.49
C TRP A 385 3.75 30.22 -25.15
N TYR A 386 2.53 29.84 -24.81
CA TYR A 386 2.24 29.03 -23.62
C TYR A 386 2.13 27.55 -23.97
N ILE A 387 1.58 27.21 -25.12
CA ILE A 387 1.37 25.82 -25.56
C ILE A 387 2.71 25.14 -25.82
N ILE A 388 3.61 25.79 -26.58
CA ILE A 388 4.89 25.18 -26.98
C ILE A 388 5.76 24.84 -25.77
N PRO A 389 6.10 25.78 -24.85
CA PRO A 389 6.92 25.45 -23.71
C PRO A 389 6.23 24.49 -22.73
N SER A 390 4.91 24.62 -22.55
CA SER A 390 4.17 23.68 -21.67
C SER A 390 4.16 22.28 -22.24
N SER A 391 4.00 22.12 -23.56
CA SER A 391 4.09 20.81 -24.20
C SER A 391 5.51 20.25 -24.15
N ALA A 392 6.52 21.08 -24.31
CA ALA A 392 7.93 20.67 -24.18
C ALA A 392 8.27 20.21 -22.75
N VAL A 393 7.83 20.96 -21.74
CA VAL A 393 8.00 20.56 -20.32
C VAL A 393 7.24 19.27 -20.04
N LEU A 394 6.03 19.09 -20.59
CA LEU A 394 5.27 17.88 -20.43
C LEU A 394 5.96 16.66 -21.07
N MET A 395 6.46 16.80 -22.29
CA MET A 395 7.24 15.75 -22.95
C MET A 395 8.53 15.44 -22.18
N PHE A 396 9.26 16.47 -21.75
CA PHE A 396 10.45 16.28 -20.92
C PHE A 396 10.14 15.58 -19.61
N SER A 397 8.99 15.90 -18.98
CA SER A 397 8.52 15.25 -17.78
C SER A 397 8.24 13.76 -17.99
N CYS A 398 7.60 13.40 -19.12
CA CYS A 398 7.36 12.00 -19.47
C CYS A 398 8.69 11.24 -19.67
N VAL A 399 9.63 11.83 -20.40
CA VAL A 399 10.97 11.22 -20.63
C VAL A 399 11.76 11.12 -19.33
N ALA A 400 11.70 12.14 -18.47
CA ALA A 400 12.35 12.13 -17.17
C ALA A 400 11.78 11.07 -16.24
N ILE A 401 10.44 10.91 -16.23
CA ILE A 401 9.77 9.85 -15.48
C ILE A 401 10.28 8.49 -15.95
N GLU A 402 10.38 8.26 -17.26
CA GLU A 402 10.77 6.97 -17.82
C GLU A 402 12.26 6.66 -17.61
N ARG A 403 13.15 7.63 -17.82
CA ARG A 403 14.60 7.40 -17.75
C ARG A 403 15.19 7.44 -16.34
N TYR A 404 14.73 8.31 -15.46
CA TYR A 404 15.31 8.46 -14.13
C TYR A 404 14.85 7.40 -13.13
N HIS A 405 13.82 6.65 -13.45
CA HIS A 405 13.43 5.48 -12.66
C HIS A 405 14.34 4.27 -12.83
N ALA A 406 14.95 4.11 -14.00
CA ALA A 406 15.91 3.04 -14.22
C ALA A 406 17.23 3.22 -13.41
N ALA A 407 17.49 4.43 -12.88
CA ALA A 407 18.71 4.78 -12.16
C ALA A 407 18.42 5.12 -10.69
N ALA A 408 17.91 4.21 -9.88
CA ALA A 408 17.95 4.25 -8.40
C ALA A 408 17.67 5.61 -7.69
N TRP A 409 17.10 6.59 -8.39
CA TRP A 409 16.84 7.92 -7.85
C TRP A 409 15.34 8.09 -7.56
N PRO A 410 14.89 7.94 -6.30
CA PRO A 410 13.47 8.02 -5.94
C PRO A 410 12.86 9.41 -6.21
N PHE A 411 13.69 10.42 -6.50
CA PHE A 411 13.26 11.80 -6.71
C PHE A 411 12.89 12.13 -8.17
N GLY A 412 13.44 11.43 -9.15
CA GLY A 412 13.28 11.79 -10.56
C GLY A 412 11.83 11.67 -11.05
N GLY A 413 11.15 10.60 -10.71
CA GLY A 413 9.74 10.38 -11.07
C GLY A 413 8.81 11.38 -10.41
N SER A 414 9.03 11.70 -9.14
CA SER A 414 8.20 12.66 -8.40
C SER A 414 8.39 14.08 -8.91
N VAL A 415 9.62 14.51 -9.19
CA VAL A 415 9.92 15.84 -9.77
C VAL A 415 9.33 15.93 -11.18
N GLY A 416 9.53 14.93 -12.02
CA GLY A 416 8.94 14.87 -13.36
C GLY A 416 7.41 14.94 -13.31
N SER A 417 6.78 14.24 -12.40
CA SER A 417 5.32 14.28 -12.20
C SER A 417 4.83 15.68 -11.80
N VAL A 418 5.50 16.32 -10.85
CA VAL A 418 5.15 17.68 -10.42
C VAL A 418 5.37 18.70 -11.56
N MET A 419 6.47 18.59 -12.30
CA MET A 419 6.73 19.45 -13.45
C MET A 419 5.68 19.25 -14.55
N GLY A 420 5.31 17.99 -14.85
CA GLY A 420 4.25 17.67 -15.80
C GLY A 420 2.89 18.26 -15.40
N ALA A 421 2.52 18.14 -14.14
CA ALA A 421 1.30 18.73 -13.62
C ALA A 421 1.30 20.27 -13.66
N CYS A 422 2.42 20.90 -13.32
CA CYS A 422 2.57 22.36 -13.45
C CYS A 422 2.46 22.82 -14.92
N ALA A 423 2.97 22.04 -15.86
CA ALA A 423 2.87 22.33 -17.28
C ALA A 423 1.43 22.15 -17.84
N LEU A 424 0.66 21.21 -17.25
CA LEU A 424 -0.72 20.98 -17.65
C LEU A 424 -1.64 22.19 -17.44
N GLY A 425 -1.46 22.93 -16.36
CA GLY A 425 -2.27 24.12 -16.09
C GLY A 425 -2.22 25.15 -17.23
N PRO A 426 -1.05 25.73 -17.58
CA PRO A 426 -0.91 26.65 -18.71
C PRO A 426 -1.33 26.04 -20.07
N LEU A 427 -1.02 24.75 -20.29
CA LEU A 427 -1.40 24.04 -21.52
C LEU A 427 -2.92 24.01 -21.69
N LEU A 428 -3.63 23.57 -20.65
CA LEU A 428 -5.09 23.42 -20.66
C LEU A 428 -5.82 24.73 -20.79
N LEU A 429 -5.26 25.80 -20.22
CA LEU A 429 -5.83 27.13 -20.33
C LEU A 429 -5.59 27.76 -21.70
N SER A 430 -4.52 27.39 -22.40
CA SER A 430 -4.15 27.94 -23.68
C SER A 430 -4.65 27.14 -24.89
N LEU A 431 -4.84 25.82 -24.74
CA LEU A 431 -5.37 24.94 -25.79
C LEU A 431 -6.71 25.40 -26.38
N PRO A 432 -7.71 25.83 -25.59
CA PRO A 432 -8.96 26.34 -26.16
C PRO A 432 -8.77 27.54 -27.07
N TRP A 433 -7.66 28.29 -26.95
CA TRP A 433 -7.39 29.44 -27.78
C TRP A 433 -7.05 29.07 -29.23
N LEU A 434 -6.75 27.84 -29.53
CA LEU A 434 -6.53 27.35 -30.91
C LEU A 434 -7.84 27.02 -31.67
N PHE A 435 -8.91 26.71 -30.94
CA PHE A 435 -10.12 26.08 -31.54
C PHE A 435 -11.39 26.94 -31.43
N ARG A 436 -11.31 28.29 -31.31
CA ARG A 436 -12.45 29.08 -30.84
C ARG A 436 -12.97 30.12 -31.80
N THR A 437 -14.23 30.43 -31.60
CA THR A 437 -14.88 31.61 -32.10
C THR A 437 -14.61 32.82 -31.19
N PRO A 438 -14.57 34.06 -31.71
CA PRO A 438 -14.38 35.28 -30.95
C PRO A 438 -15.30 35.43 -29.72
N ALA A 439 -16.54 34.93 -29.79
CA ALA A 439 -17.50 34.98 -28.70
C ALA A 439 -17.13 34.03 -27.51
N GLN A 440 -16.46 32.95 -27.82
CA GLN A 440 -15.97 32.01 -26.79
C GLN A 440 -14.72 32.55 -26.09
N CYS A 441 -13.96 33.42 -26.77
CA CYS A 441 -12.78 34.08 -26.21
C CYS A 441 -13.07 34.91 -24.98
N SER A 442 -14.07 35.75 -25.01
CA SER A 442 -14.43 36.64 -23.91
C SER A 442 -14.92 35.87 -22.67
N ALA A 443 -15.58 34.75 -22.89
CA ALA A 443 -16.03 33.88 -21.78
C ALA A 443 -14.86 33.19 -21.05
N ILE A 444 -13.86 32.73 -21.82
CA ILE A 444 -12.70 32.03 -21.25
C ILE A 444 -11.71 33.00 -20.62
N GLU A 445 -11.59 34.22 -21.14
CA GLU A 445 -10.69 35.24 -20.60
C GLU A 445 -11.03 35.60 -19.15
N ARG A 446 -12.33 35.59 -18.83
CA ARG A 446 -12.83 35.80 -17.46
C ARG A 446 -12.54 34.60 -16.53
N THR A 447 -12.17 33.44 -17.09
CA THR A 447 -11.90 32.22 -16.32
C THR A 447 -10.41 32.02 -16.00
N ARG A 448 -9.55 32.97 -16.26
CA ARG A 448 -8.11 32.91 -15.92
C ARG A 448 -7.82 32.65 -14.43
N SER A 449 -8.73 33.10 -13.55
CA SER A 449 -8.66 32.80 -12.13
C SER A 449 -8.77 31.32 -11.80
N LEU A 450 -9.13 30.48 -12.79
CA LEU A 450 -9.26 29.02 -12.64
C LEU A 450 -7.97 28.26 -12.90
N SER A 451 -6.86 28.92 -13.26
CA SER A 451 -5.57 28.24 -13.53
C SER A 451 -5.04 27.46 -12.31
N ALA A 452 -5.09 28.07 -11.15
CA ALA A 452 -4.63 27.43 -9.91
C ALA A 452 -5.46 26.17 -9.54
N PRO A 453 -6.81 26.22 -9.55
CA PRO A 453 -7.60 25.01 -9.29
C PRO A 453 -7.45 23.92 -10.34
N VAL A 454 -7.26 24.28 -11.62
CA VAL A 454 -6.98 23.27 -12.66
C VAL A 454 -5.63 22.59 -12.42
N CYS A 455 -4.60 23.34 -12.04
CA CYS A 455 -3.32 22.77 -11.65
C CYS A 455 -3.44 21.89 -10.42
N ALA A 456 -4.19 22.31 -9.39
CA ALA A 456 -4.42 21.52 -8.19
C ALA A 456 -5.14 20.21 -8.51
N LEU A 457 -6.17 20.25 -9.35
CA LEU A 457 -6.88 19.06 -9.80
C LEU A 457 -5.98 18.11 -10.58
N ALA A 458 -5.16 18.64 -11.49
CA ALA A 458 -4.22 17.85 -12.25
C ALA A 458 -3.18 17.17 -11.34
N LEU A 459 -2.61 17.88 -10.36
CA LEU A 459 -1.68 17.33 -9.37
C LEU A 459 -2.33 16.22 -8.53
N LEU A 460 -3.56 16.45 -8.07
CA LEU A 460 -4.29 15.49 -7.27
C LEU A 460 -4.56 14.20 -8.06
N LEU A 461 -5.07 14.32 -9.28
CA LEU A 461 -5.39 13.17 -10.12
C LEU A 461 -4.13 12.42 -10.55
N LEU A 462 -3.04 13.14 -10.82
CA LEU A 462 -1.75 12.55 -11.12
C LEU A 462 -1.24 11.73 -9.93
N GLY A 463 -1.23 12.30 -8.74
CA GLY A 463 -0.80 11.60 -7.52
C GLY A 463 -1.68 10.40 -7.21
N ALA A 464 -3.00 10.55 -7.29
CA ALA A 464 -3.93 9.45 -7.05
C ALA A 464 -3.81 8.31 -8.08
N SER A 465 -3.62 8.65 -9.35
CA SER A 465 -3.42 7.66 -10.42
C SER A 465 -2.10 6.91 -10.26
N SER A 466 -1.02 7.62 -9.89
CA SER A 466 0.27 7.00 -9.62
C SER A 466 0.19 6.00 -8.46
N LEU A 467 -0.42 6.40 -7.35
CA LEU A 467 -0.63 5.53 -6.18
C LEU A 467 -1.51 4.32 -6.52
N PHE A 468 -2.63 4.56 -7.20
CA PHE A 468 -3.54 3.50 -7.60
C PHE A 468 -2.85 2.48 -8.50
N SER A 469 -2.18 2.94 -9.55
CA SER A 469 -1.48 2.05 -10.48
C SER A 469 -0.38 1.28 -9.76
N GLY A 470 0.44 1.94 -8.95
CA GLY A 470 1.50 1.28 -8.18
C GLY A 470 0.96 0.20 -7.23
N GLN A 471 -0.09 0.49 -6.47
CA GLN A 471 -0.69 -0.48 -5.55
C GLN A 471 -1.40 -1.62 -6.28
N MET A 472 -2.12 -1.33 -7.38
CA MET A 472 -2.77 -2.36 -8.19
C MET A 472 -1.76 -3.32 -8.80
N MET A 473 -0.61 -2.82 -9.23
CA MET A 473 0.40 -3.68 -9.83
C MET A 473 1.15 -4.50 -8.79
N ILE A 474 1.43 -3.95 -7.60
CA ILE A 474 1.90 -4.75 -6.48
C ILE A 474 0.86 -5.83 -6.14
N ALA A 475 -0.42 -5.48 -6.11
CA ALA A 475 -1.49 -6.43 -5.84
C ALA A 475 -1.61 -7.52 -6.91
N THR A 476 -1.52 -7.17 -8.19
CA THR A 476 -1.65 -8.14 -9.28
C THR A 476 -0.37 -8.90 -9.56
N GLY A 477 0.78 -8.35 -9.22
CA GLY A 477 2.07 -8.98 -9.39
C GLY A 477 2.45 -9.89 -8.22
N ASN A 478 2.01 -9.56 -7.02
CA ASN A 478 1.96 -10.49 -5.89
C ASN A 478 0.61 -11.23 -5.92
N SER A 479 0.21 -11.71 -7.06
CA SER A 479 -0.88 -12.68 -7.15
C SER A 479 -0.38 -14.04 -6.64
N ASP A 480 0.13 -14.06 -5.43
CA ASP A 480 0.02 -15.21 -4.56
C ASP A 480 -1.47 -15.48 -4.49
N ASN A 481 -1.97 -16.24 -5.43
CA ASN A 481 -3.38 -16.59 -5.54
C ASN A 481 -3.81 -17.46 -4.37
N GLY A 482 -3.25 -17.18 -3.17
CA GLY A 482 -3.48 -17.98 -1.99
C GLY A 482 -3.24 -19.43 -2.25
N LEU A 483 -2.00 -19.73 -2.61
CA LEU A 483 -1.58 -21.09 -2.86
C LEU A 483 -1.56 -21.86 -1.54
N PHE A 484 -2.18 -23.01 -1.56
CA PHE A 484 -2.00 -24.01 -0.54
C PHE A 484 -1.27 -25.18 -1.17
N ILE A 485 -0.09 -25.49 -0.65
CA ILE A 485 0.79 -26.52 -1.15
C ILE A 485 0.95 -27.58 -0.06
N ALA A 486 0.71 -28.82 -0.39
CA ALA A 486 0.94 -29.97 0.49
C ALA A 486 1.84 -30.98 -0.21
N ASP A 487 3.04 -31.16 0.31
CA ASP A 487 4.04 -32.09 -0.20
C ASP A 487 3.93 -33.47 0.46
N TYR A 488 4.55 -34.46 -0.16
CA TYR A 488 4.68 -35.84 0.36
C TYR A 488 3.35 -36.57 0.59
N LEU A 489 2.32 -36.20 -0.13
CA LEU A 489 1.05 -36.95 -0.14
C LEU A 489 1.23 -38.30 -0.86
N THR A 490 0.59 -39.32 -0.34
CA THR A 490 0.50 -40.60 -1.04
C THR A 490 -0.71 -40.63 -1.97
N GLN A 491 -0.76 -41.59 -2.90
CA GLN A 491 -1.93 -41.79 -3.76
C GLN A 491 -3.22 -42.07 -2.94
N ASP A 492 -3.10 -42.73 -1.80
CA ASP A 492 -4.23 -43.00 -0.91
C ASP A 492 -4.74 -41.74 -0.24
N ASP A 493 -3.84 -40.81 0.11
CA ASP A 493 -4.20 -39.51 0.65
C ASP A 493 -4.93 -38.65 -0.38
N LEU A 494 -4.44 -38.62 -1.61
CA LEU A 494 -5.11 -37.94 -2.72
C LEU A 494 -6.52 -38.51 -2.99
N ASN A 495 -6.65 -39.82 -3.00
CA ASN A 495 -7.93 -40.49 -3.20
C ASN A 495 -8.93 -40.17 -2.07
N TYR A 496 -8.44 -40.13 -0.83
CA TYR A 496 -9.26 -39.72 0.30
C TYR A 496 -9.72 -38.25 0.19
N LEU A 497 -8.81 -37.36 -0.10
CA LEU A 497 -9.11 -35.93 -0.25
C LEU A 497 -10.06 -35.68 -1.43
N ALA A 498 -9.86 -36.34 -2.55
CA ALA A 498 -10.73 -36.28 -3.71
C ALA A 498 -12.13 -36.80 -3.42
N GLY A 499 -12.24 -37.87 -2.62
CA GLY A 499 -13.53 -38.39 -2.17
C GLY A 499 -14.27 -37.44 -1.23
N LYS A 500 -13.56 -36.70 -0.38
CA LYS A 500 -14.12 -35.81 0.62
C LYS A 500 -14.36 -34.38 0.09
N TYR A 501 -13.49 -33.87 -0.79
CA TYR A 501 -13.51 -32.52 -1.31
C TYR A 501 -13.46 -32.48 -2.86
N PRO A 502 -14.39 -33.14 -3.57
CA PRO A 502 -14.30 -33.32 -5.02
C PRO A 502 -14.24 -31.99 -5.78
N GLU A 503 -15.07 -30.99 -5.40
CA GLU A 503 -15.14 -29.70 -6.09
C GLU A 503 -13.82 -28.87 -5.97
N THR A 504 -13.08 -29.10 -4.90
CA THR A 504 -11.81 -28.39 -4.66
C THR A 504 -10.67 -29.10 -5.39
N LEU A 505 -10.63 -30.43 -5.32
CA LEU A 505 -9.56 -31.19 -5.92
C LEU A 505 -9.66 -31.31 -7.45
N ASP A 506 -10.85 -31.17 -8.03
CA ASP A 506 -11.04 -31.12 -9.48
C ASP A 506 -10.29 -29.93 -10.12
N LYS A 507 -10.07 -28.87 -9.36
CA LYS A 507 -9.33 -27.68 -9.77
C LYS A 507 -7.88 -27.65 -9.29
N ALA A 508 -7.49 -28.60 -8.47
CA ALA A 508 -6.16 -28.66 -7.89
C ALA A 508 -5.16 -29.27 -8.90
N ILE A 509 -3.93 -28.85 -8.79
CA ILE A 509 -2.83 -29.37 -9.58
C ILE A 509 -2.08 -30.39 -8.73
N VAL A 510 -1.87 -31.59 -9.28
CA VAL A 510 -1.09 -32.63 -8.63
C VAL A 510 0.23 -32.78 -9.37
N LEU A 511 1.32 -32.41 -8.69
CA LEU A 511 2.68 -32.65 -9.14
C LEU A 511 3.17 -33.96 -8.52
N THR A 512 3.89 -34.77 -9.27
CA THR A 512 4.41 -36.07 -8.81
C THR A 512 5.92 -36.05 -8.91
N ALA A 513 6.63 -36.40 -7.85
CA ALA A 513 8.07 -36.57 -7.93
C ALA A 513 8.42 -37.79 -8.79
N PRO A 514 9.53 -37.76 -9.56
CA PRO A 514 10.02 -38.96 -10.22
C PRO A 514 10.45 -40.01 -9.20
N ASP A 515 10.41 -41.28 -9.60
CA ASP A 515 10.94 -42.38 -8.79
C ASP A 515 12.47 -42.35 -8.77
N GLU A 516 13.02 -41.90 -7.66
CA GLU A 516 14.48 -41.82 -7.45
C GLU A 516 15.10 -43.09 -6.83
N SER A 517 14.36 -44.19 -6.79
CA SER A 517 14.86 -45.46 -6.26
C SER A 517 16.05 -46.01 -7.05
N ARG A 518 16.14 -45.64 -8.32
CA ARG A 518 17.23 -46.10 -9.22
C ARG A 518 18.22 -45.01 -9.55
N TYR A 519 17.76 -43.78 -9.72
CA TYR A 519 18.58 -42.66 -10.17
C TYR A 519 18.10 -41.37 -9.46
N LEU A 520 19.06 -40.52 -9.07
CA LEU A 520 18.73 -39.15 -8.68
C LEU A 520 18.44 -38.34 -9.95
N VAL A 521 17.38 -37.61 -9.96
CA VAL A 521 16.95 -36.78 -11.10
C VAL A 521 17.21 -35.32 -10.78
N ARG A 522 18.02 -34.65 -11.60
CA ARG A 522 18.38 -33.24 -11.43
C ARG A 522 18.12 -32.48 -12.73
N ALA A 523 17.73 -31.23 -12.60
CA ALA A 523 17.67 -30.32 -13.72
C ALA A 523 18.77 -29.25 -13.58
N ALA A 524 19.28 -28.80 -14.70
CA ALA A 524 20.34 -27.81 -14.80
C ALA A 524 20.08 -26.85 -15.96
N THR A 525 20.71 -25.68 -15.93
CA THR A 525 20.77 -24.80 -17.11
C THR A 525 21.52 -25.47 -18.26
N SER A 526 21.31 -25.02 -19.48
CA SER A 526 22.03 -25.57 -20.65
C SER A 526 23.54 -25.49 -20.46
N HIS A 527 24.04 -24.43 -19.86
CA HIS A 527 25.47 -24.23 -19.60
C HIS A 527 26.01 -25.22 -18.56
N ALA A 528 25.32 -25.35 -17.43
CA ALA A 528 25.70 -26.30 -16.39
C ALA A 528 25.61 -27.74 -16.89
N TYR A 529 24.58 -28.04 -17.70
CA TYR A 529 24.44 -29.35 -18.36
C TYR A 529 25.60 -29.69 -19.25
N ASP A 530 26.02 -28.80 -20.16
CA ASP A 530 27.13 -29.04 -21.08
C ASP A 530 28.46 -29.20 -20.32
N CYS A 531 28.65 -28.41 -19.25
CA CYS A 531 29.82 -28.50 -18.40
C CYS A 531 29.89 -29.85 -17.67
N VAL A 532 28.78 -30.26 -17.03
CA VAL A 532 28.70 -31.52 -16.28
C VAL A 532 28.88 -32.74 -17.18
N ILE A 533 28.36 -32.67 -18.42
CA ILE A 533 28.58 -33.74 -19.40
C ILE A 533 30.07 -33.85 -19.83
N GLN A 534 30.77 -32.72 -19.91
CA GLN A 534 32.20 -32.70 -20.34
C GLN A 534 33.17 -33.04 -19.20
N HIS A 535 32.90 -32.59 -17.98
CA HIS A 535 33.82 -32.65 -16.85
C HIS A 535 33.40 -33.61 -15.72
N GLY A 536 32.17 -34.06 -15.74
CA GLY A 536 31.58 -34.93 -14.70
C GLY A 536 30.75 -34.18 -13.65
N SER A 537 29.96 -34.94 -12.88
CA SER A 537 29.02 -34.39 -11.89
C SER A 537 29.71 -33.81 -10.65
N ASP A 538 31.00 -34.12 -10.42
CA ASP A 538 31.71 -33.68 -9.21
C ASP A 538 32.52 -32.39 -9.41
N ASP A 539 32.47 -31.79 -10.60
CA ASP A 539 33.18 -30.54 -10.85
C ASP A 539 32.39 -29.33 -10.32
N ALA A 540 32.86 -28.79 -9.19
CA ALA A 540 32.25 -27.62 -8.55
C ALA A 540 32.25 -26.38 -9.44
N ASP A 541 33.12 -26.29 -10.43
CA ASP A 541 33.17 -25.17 -11.36
C ASP A 541 32.01 -25.19 -12.38
N CYS A 542 31.31 -26.32 -12.53
CA CYS A 542 30.13 -26.43 -13.37
C CYS A 542 28.89 -25.80 -12.78
N TYR A 543 28.85 -25.60 -11.47
CA TYR A 543 27.75 -24.98 -10.77
C TYR A 543 28.21 -23.63 -10.25
N SER A 544 27.85 -22.58 -10.92
CA SER A 544 27.99 -21.22 -10.34
C SER A 544 27.02 -21.04 -9.15
N ASP A 545 27.30 -20.11 -8.25
CA ASP A 545 26.44 -19.82 -7.07
C ASP A 545 24.96 -19.53 -7.43
N SER A 546 24.65 -19.27 -8.69
CA SER A 546 23.32 -19.07 -9.25
C SER A 546 22.65 -20.34 -9.81
N ASP A 547 23.44 -21.42 -10.08
CA ASP A 547 22.96 -22.66 -10.70
C ASP A 547 22.64 -23.70 -9.60
N ASN A 548 21.73 -23.38 -8.70
CA ASN A 548 21.22 -24.33 -7.73
C ASN A 548 20.61 -25.53 -8.46
N GLU A 549 20.94 -26.72 -8.01
CA GLU A 549 20.31 -27.97 -8.48
C GLU A 549 18.79 -27.83 -8.38
N THR A 550 18.10 -27.89 -9.50
CA THR A 550 16.65 -27.79 -9.56
C THR A 550 16.02 -29.18 -9.60
N THR A 551 14.90 -29.35 -8.93
CA THR A 551 14.15 -30.62 -8.93
C THR A 551 13.34 -30.76 -10.22
N VAL A 552 13.12 -32.01 -10.63
CA VAL A 552 12.20 -32.31 -11.74
C VAL A 552 10.91 -32.85 -11.16
N MET A 553 9.77 -32.32 -11.63
CA MET A 553 8.44 -32.78 -11.23
C MET A 553 7.67 -33.26 -12.46
N LEU A 554 6.83 -34.25 -12.27
CA LEU A 554 5.94 -34.81 -13.30
C LEU A 554 4.50 -34.31 -13.08
N VAL A 555 3.81 -33.98 -14.16
CA VAL A 555 2.41 -33.55 -14.13
C VAL A 555 1.63 -34.24 -15.24
N ASP A 556 0.31 -34.24 -15.16
CA ASP A 556 -0.54 -34.66 -16.29
C ASP A 556 -0.14 -33.88 -17.54
N SER A 557 0.06 -34.58 -18.63
CA SER A 557 0.52 -33.98 -19.89
C SER A 557 -0.45 -32.95 -20.49
N ASN A 558 -1.69 -32.88 -20.02
CA ASN A 558 -2.68 -31.86 -20.39
C ASN A 558 -2.63 -30.64 -19.47
N SER A 559 -1.81 -30.66 -18.44
CA SER A 559 -1.67 -29.51 -17.52
C SER A 559 -0.96 -28.34 -18.22
N SER A 560 -1.39 -27.12 -17.92
CA SER A 560 -0.73 -25.89 -18.39
C SER A 560 0.70 -25.72 -17.86
N LEU A 561 1.08 -26.51 -16.83
CA LEU A 561 2.42 -26.47 -16.25
C LEU A 561 3.40 -27.41 -16.94
N ALA A 562 2.93 -28.30 -17.82
CA ALA A 562 3.82 -29.20 -18.56
C ALA A 562 4.77 -28.40 -19.47
N GLY A 563 6.08 -28.63 -19.35
CA GLY A 563 7.11 -27.88 -20.08
C GLY A 563 7.50 -26.53 -19.47
N LYS A 564 6.99 -26.17 -18.29
CA LYS A 564 7.32 -24.90 -17.60
C LYS A 564 8.41 -25.10 -16.56
N THR A 565 9.05 -23.98 -16.21
CA THR A 565 10.07 -23.93 -15.15
C THR A 565 9.88 -22.69 -14.29
N ASN A 566 10.36 -22.71 -13.07
CA ASN A 566 10.47 -21.51 -12.23
C ASN A 566 11.88 -20.89 -12.29
N ASP A 567 12.84 -21.54 -12.93
CA ASP A 567 14.18 -21.01 -13.10
C ASP A 567 14.26 -20.10 -14.33
N VAL A 568 14.55 -18.81 -14.07
CA VAL A 568 14.64 -17.78 -15.11
C VAL A 568 15.75 -18.10 -16.11
N HIS A 569 16.88 -18.64 -15.66
CA HIS A 569 18.03 -18.96 -16.52
C HIS A 569 17.73 -20.16 -17.44
N ILE A 570 16.99 -21.14 -16.91
CA ILE A 570 16.50 -22.27 -17.73
C ILE A 570 15.47 -21.75 -18.74
N ALA A 571 14.56 -20.89 -18.32
CA ALA A 571 13.54 -20.32 -19.19
C ALA A 571 14.13 -19.44 -20.30
N GLU A 572 15.12 -18.61 -20.00
CA GLU A 572 15.83 -17.77 -20.98
C GLU A 572 16.63 -18.60 -21.98
N GLY A 573 17.21 -19.73 -21.53
CA GLY A 573 17.94 -20.68 -22.40
C GLY A 573 17.02 -21.50 -23.31
N GLY A 574 15.72 -21.55 -23.03
CA GLY A 574 14.72 -22.30 -23.80
C GLY A 574 14.85 -23.83 -23.67
N ASN A 575 15.86 -24.34 -22.95
CA ASN A 575 16.08 -25.77 -22.70
C ASN A 575 16.55 -25.98 -21.26
N ALA A 576 16.05 -27.04 -20.64
CA ALA A 576 16.54 -27.58 -19.38
C ALA A 576 17.39 -28.82 -19.64
N GLY A 577 18.55 -28.91 -19.03
CA GLY A 577 19.33 -30.15 -19.00
C GLY A 577 18.81 -31.06 -17.87
N ILE A 578 18.36 -32.24 -18.18
CA ILE A 578 17.97 -33.24 -17.18
C ILE A 578 19.02 -34.33 -17.11
N ILE A 579 19.51 -34.61 -15.91
CA ILE A 579 20.63 -35.52 -15.64
C ILE A 579 20.14 -36.59 -14.66
N LEU A 580 20.41 -37.84 -15.02
CA LEU A 580 20.15 -39.01 -14.17
C LEU A 580 21.48 -39.48 -13.58
N ILE A 581 21.59 -39.48 -12.27
CA ILE A 581 22.80 -39.83 -11.53
C ILE A 581 22.54 -41.13 -10.75
N ASP A 582 23.44 -42.09 -10.87
CA ASP A 582 23.42 -43.30 -10.06
C ASP A 582 23.80 -42.92 -8.60
N PRO A 583 22.88 -43.15 -7.62
CA PRO A 583 23.14 -42.75 -6.24
C PRO A 583 24.29 -43.47 -5.56
N ALA A 584 24.64 -44.68 -6.05
CA ALA A 584 25.74 -45.48 -5.48
C ALA A 584 27.12 -45.07 -6.03
N THR A 585 27.16 -44.74 -7.29
CA THR A 585 28.44 -44.43 -7.97
C THR A 585 28.65 -42.94 -8.23
N GLN A 586 27.61 -42.12 -7.99
CA GLN A 586 27.56 -40.66 -8.29
C GLN A 586 27.90 -40.36 -9.77
N LYS A 587 27.74 -41.35 -10.67
CA LYS A 587 28.03 -41.18 -12.10
C LYS A 587 26.75 -40.90 -12.88
N ILE A 588 26.90 -40.09 -13.91
CA ILE A 588 25.84 -39.80 -14.86
C ILE A 588 25.55 -41.06 -15.67
N THR A 589 24.32 -41.51 -15.60
CA THR A 589 23.86 -42.70 -16.36
C THR A 589 23.16 -42.30 -17.63
N GLN A 590 22.41 -41.20 -17.59
CA GLN A 590 21.68 -40.71 -18.74
C GLN A 590 21.49 -39.20 -18.60
N ALA A 591 21.44 -38.50 -19.71
CA ALA A 591 21.21 -37.07 -19.74
C ALA A 591 20.51 -36.68 -21.04
N ALA A 592 19.63 -35.67 -20.97
CA ALA A 592 18.92 -35.12 -22.11
C ALA A 592 18.60 -33.66 -21.94
N GLN A 593 18.58 -32.91 -23.03
CA GLN A 593 18.02 -31.54 -23.04
C GLN A 593 16.53 -31.58 -23.35
N VAL A 594 15.75 -30.85 -22.59
CA VAL A 594 14.32 -30.79 -22.71
C VAL A 594 13.91 -29.35 -22.99
N PRO A 595 13.17 -29.09 -24.07
CA PRO A 595 12.68 -27.72 -24.34
C PRO A 595 11.73 -27.25 -23.24
N THR A 596 11.93 -26.02 -22.82
CA THR A 596 11.07 -25.35 -21.84
C THR A 596 10.30 -24.22 -22.52
N GLU A 597 9.00 -24.10 -22.18
CA GLU A 597 8.10 -23.09 -22.74
C GLU A 597 8.10 -21.77 -21.93
N GLY A 598 9.07 -21.58 -21.06
CA GLY A 598 9.22 -20.38 -20.23
C GLY A 598 8.74 -20.57 -18.78
N THR A 599 8.66 -19.48 -18.05
CA THR A 599 8.25 -19.47 -16.65
C THR A 599 6.73 -19.40 -16.48
N ASP A 600 6.21 -20.01 -15.40
CA ASP A 600 4.82 -19.85 -14.96
C ASP A 600 4.79 -19.20 -13.58
N SER A 601 3.85 -18.29 -13.36
CA SER A 601 3.71 -17.59 -12.09
C SER A 601 3.42 -18.49 -10.90
N LEU A 602 2.74 -19.61 -11.12
CA LEU A 602 2.45 -20.62 -10.08
C LEU A 602 3.72 -21.31 -9.59
N LEU A 603 4.66 -21.57 -10.50
CA LEU A 603 5.92 -22.19 -10.14
C LEU A 603 6.89 -21.22 -9.46
N ASN A 604 6.80 -19.92 -9.74
CA ASN A 604 7.62 -18.90 -9.08
C ASN A 604 7.32 -18.77 -7.58
N ASP A 605 6.10 -19.10 -7.19
CA ASP A 605 5.67 -19.04 -5.78
C ASP A 605 5.96 -20.35 -5.05
N TYR A 606 6.36 -21.40 -5.80
CA TYR A 606 6.76 -22.69 -5.25
C TYR A 606 8.18 -22.61 -4.72
N THR A 607 8.37 -22.89 -3.44
CA THR A 607 9.67 -22.75 -2.76
C THR A 607 10.76 -23.69 -3.25
N MET A 608 10.42 -24.68 -4.06
CA MET A 608 11.39 -25.58 -4.70
C MET A 608 11.52 -25.26 -6.17
N PRO A 609 12.69 -24.74 -6.61
CA PRO A 609 12.96 -24.56 -8.02
C PRO A 609 12.77 -25.89 -8.75
N GLY A 610 12.09 -25.89 -9.86
CA GLY A 610 11.82 -27.10 -10.58
C GLY A 610 11.53 -26.91 -12.06
N VAL A 611 11.74 -28.01 -12.78
CA VAL A 611 11.27 -28.19 -14.15
C VAL A 611 10.09 -29.16 -14.11
N VAL A 612 8.99 -28.79 -14.73
CA VAL A 612 7.78 -29.61 -14.76
C VAL A 612 7.66 -30.28 -16.12
N LEU A 613 7.59 -31.60 -16.13
CA LEU A 613 7.41 -32.38 -17.34
C LEU A 613 6.05 -33.07 -17.36
N GLY A 614 5.45 -33.15 -18.55
CA GLY A 614 4.29 -34.02 -18.73
C GLY A 614 4.69 -35.49 -18.56
N ILE A 615 3.95 -36.26 -17.76
CA ILE A 615 4.23 -37.67 -17.47
C ILE A 615 4.29 -38.53 -18.73
N ASP A 616 3.47 -38.24 -19.73
CA ASP A 616 3.43 -38.92 -21.01
C ASP A 616 4.29 -38.28 -22.10
N SER A 617 5.05 -37.23 -21.75
CA SER A 617 5.90 -36.52 -22.72
C SER A 617 6.93 -37.45 -23.32
N PRO A 618 7.31 -37.29 -24.60
CA PRO A 618 8.36 -38.08 -25.23
C PRO A 618 9.67 -38.03 -24.44
N GLN A 619 9.95 -36.90 -23.82
CA GLN A 619 11.17 -36.63 -23.04
C GLN A 619 11.19 -37.47 -21.75
N ALA A 620 10.08 -37.45 -20.98
CA ALA A 620 9.96 -38.26 -19.77
C ALA A 620 10.10 -39.75 -20.08
N LYS A 621 9.48 -40.20 -21.18
CA LYS A 621 9.58 -41.59 -21.65
C LYS A 621 11.01 -41.96 -22.10
N THR A 622 11.68 -41.07 -22.82
CA THR A 622 13.08 -41.31 -23.29
C THR A 622 14.04 -41.41 -22.12
N LEU A 623 13.84 -40.63 -21.08
CA LEU A 623 14.61 -40.64 -19.84
C LEU A 623 14.18 -41.78 -18.89
N GLY A 624 13.12 -42.49 -19.20
CA GLY A 624 12.59 -43.57 -18.36
C GLY A 624 12.09 -43.08 -17.00
N LEU A 625 11.61 -41.79 -16.90
CA LEU A 625 11.11 -41.23 -15.68
C LEU A 625 9.77 -41.88 -15.34
N ALA A 626 9.70 -42.59 -14.22
CA ALA A 626 8.49 -43.13 -13.66
C ALA A 626 7.99 -42.26 -12.51
N PRO A 627 6.66 -42.09 -12.34
CA PRO A 627 6.12 -41.37 -11.19
C PRO A 627 6.33 -42.17 -9.90
N SER A 628 6.75 -41.54 -8.86
CA SER A 628 6.80 -42.09 -7.50
C SER A 628 5.44 -42.07 -6.82
N ASN A 629 5.34 -42.63 -5.61
CA ASN A 629 4.19 -42.50 -4.75
C ASN A 629 4.24 -41.21 -3.89
N ARG A 630 4.99 -40.18 -4.33
CA ARG A 630 5.10 -38.88 -3.67
C ARG A 630 4.47 -37.83 -4.55
N HIS A 631 3.40 -37.27 -4.04
CA HIS A 631 2.64 -36.23 -4.73
C HIS A 631 2.68 -34.93 -3.97
N THR A 632 2.69 -33.82 -4.71
CA THR A 632 2.50 -32.48 -4.21
C THR A 632 1.17 -31.96 -4.71
N LEU A 633 0.28 -31.65 -3.80
CA LEU A 633 -1.02 -31.04 -4.08
C LEU A 633 -0.89 -29.52 -4.04
N VAL A 634 -1.24 -28.87 -5.13
CA VAL A 634 -1.28 -27.41 -5.24
C VAL A 634 -2.71 -26.97 -5.46
N ILE A 635 -3.30 -26.30 -4.45
CA ILE A 635 -4.63 -25.72 -4.56
C ILE A 635 -4.46 -24.22 -4.82
N THR A 636 -4.89 -23.78 -5.98
CA THR A 636 -4.90 -22.37 -6.36
C THR A 636 -6.16 -21.70 -5.79
N ASP A 637 -6.06 -20.41 -5.48
CA ASP A 637 -7.18 -19.61 -4.95
C ASP A 637 -7.83 -20.21 -3.67
N PHE A 638 -6.97 -20.83 -2.83
CA PHE A 638 -7.39 -21.46 -1.57
C PHE A 638 -8.23 -20.54 -0.67
N PRO A 639 -7.97 -19.22 -0.59
CA PRO A 639 -8.80 -18.30 0.20
C PRO A 639 -10.21 -18.07 -0.32
N SER A 640 -10.50 -18.38 -1.58
CA SER A 640 -11.85 -18.30 -2.12
C SER A 640 -12.77 -19.40 -1.60
N ILE A 641 -12.19 -20.51 -1.09
CA ILE A 641 -12.89 -21.61 -0.51
C ILE A 641 -13.50 -21.18 0.84
N ALA A 642 -14.70 -21.65 1.16
CA ALA A 642 -15.35 -21.37 2.43
C ALA A 642 -14.45 -21.75 3.62
N SER A 643 -14.32 -20.88 4.63
CA SER A 643 -13.38 -21.04 5.74
C SER A 643 -13.45 -22.41 6.42
N GLY A 644 -14.68 -22.91 6.72
CA GLY A 644 -14.83 -24.23 7.33
C GLY A 644 -14.33 -25.40 6.48
N VAL A 645 -14.39 -25.28 5.14
CA VAL A 645 -13.85 -26.30 4.22
C VAL A 645 -12.33 -26.21 4.17
N ARG A 646 -11.77 -25.01 4.12
CA ARG A 646 -10.31 -24.76 4.16
C ARG A 646 -9.69 -25.36 5.43
N ASP A 647 -10.30 -25.06 6.58
CA ASP A 647 -9.80 -25.53 7.87
C ASP A 647 -9.89 -27.05 7.97
N SER A 648 -10.94 -27.65 7.38
CA SER A 648 -11.09 -29.12 7.30
C SER A 648 -10.04 -29.74 6.40
N ILE A 649 -9.78 -29.17 5.20
CA ILE A 649 -8.72 -29.64 4.29
C ILE A 649 -7.35 -29.57 4.98
N ARG A 650 -7.03 -28.43 5.60
CA ARG A 650 -5.78 -28.21 6.33
C ARG A 650 -5.62 -29.25 7.45
N SER A 651 -6.64 -29.42 8.25
CA SER A 651 -6.64 -30.38 9.36
C SER A 651 -6.48 -31.82 8.90
N ASP A 652 -7.17 -32.24 7.84
CA ASP A 652 -7.06 -33.58 7.31
C ASP A 652 -5.66 -33.87 6.76
N ILE A 653 -5.07 -32.87 6.07
CA ILE A 653 -3.72 -33.03 5.52
C ILE A 653 -2.68 -33.09 6.65
N ILE A 654 -2.78 -32.19 7.67
CA ILE A 654 -1.91 -32.25 8.84
C ILE A 654 -1.98 -33.61 9.54
N ASN A 655 -3.16 -34.13 9.72
CA ASN A 655 -3.37 -35.43 10.40
C ASN A 655 -2.81 -36.62 9.61
N ARG A 656 -2.67 -36.52 8.27
CA ARG A 656 -2.21 -37.62 7.41
C ARG A 656 -0.74 -37.54 7.06
N CYS A 657 -0.27 -36.33 6.74
CA CYS A 657 1.06 -36.14 6.16
C CYS A 657 2.00 -35.39 7.13
N GLY A 658 1.45 -34.82 8.22
CA GLY A 658 2.19 -33.97 9.13
C GLY A 658 2.23 -32.52 8.66
N TYR A 659 2.68 -31.66 9.56
CA TYR A 659 2.68 -30.19 9.36
C TYR A 659 3.91 -29.68 8.59
N ALA A 660 4.99 -30.45 8.55
CA ALA A 660 6.27 -30.00 8.00
C ALA A 660 6.22 -29.75 6.47
N PHE A 661 5.28 -30.38 5.79
CA PHE A 661 5.19 -30.42 4.35
C PHE A 661 4.06 -29.56 3.76
N ILE A 662 3.50 -28.67 4.58
CA ILE A 662 2.43 -27.76 4.13
C ILE A 662 2.98 -26.35 4.06
N THR A 663 2.76 -25.68 2.94
CA THR A 663 3.04 -24.26 2.75
C THR A 663 1.75 -23.57 2.35
N GLU A 664 1.35 -22.58 3.11
CA GLU A 664 0.19 -21.74 2.83
C GLU A 664 0.69 -20.31 2.58
N HIS A 665 0.47 -19.81 1.37
CA HIS A 665 0.78 -18.43 1.02
C HIS A 665 -0.38 -17.53 1.39
N ASP A 666 -0.11 -16.54 2.22
CA ASP A 666 -1.12 -15.62 2.75
C ASP A 666 -1.56 -14.60 1.69
N THR A 667 -2.87 -14.57 1.41
CA THR A 667 -3.48 -13.59 0.52
C THR A 667 -3.78 -12.24 1.17
N THR A 668 -3.48 -12.08 2.44
CA THR A 668 -3.84 -10.86 3.17
C THR A 668 -3.05 -9.66 2.70
N SER A 669 -1.81 -9.85 2.25
CA SER A 669 -1.06 -8.81 1.55
C SER A 669 -1.79 -8.35 0.29
N TYR A 670 -2.28 -9.25 -0.55
CA TYR A 670 -3.09 -8.93 -1.73
C TYR A 670 -4.34 -8.12 -1.37
N ARG A 671 -5.12 -8.56 -0.39
CA ARG A 671 -6.33 -7.84 0.06
C ARG A 671 -6.02 -6.46 0.60
N SER A 672 -4.93 -6.31 1.34
CA SER A 672 -4.51 -5.01 1.86
C SER A 672 -4.05 -4.08 0.74
N TYR A 673 -3.31 -4.57 -0.25
CA TYR A 673 -2.92 -3.80 -1.43
C TYR A 673 -4.12 -3.40 -2.28
N MET A 674 -5.06 -4.32 -2.52
CA MET A 674 -6.31 -4.01 -3.22
C MET A 674 -7.17 -2.99 -2.49
N ALA A 675 -7.31 -3.10 -1.16
CA ALA A 675 -8.04 -2.13 -0.36
C ALA A 675 -7.40 -0.74 -0.43
N ARG A 676 -6.07 -0.65 -0.36
CA ARG A 676 -5.31 0.60 -0.55
C ARG A 676 -5.50 1.16 -1.96
N ALA A 677 -5.41 0.30 -2.97
CA ALA A 677 -5.61 0.68 -4.36
C ALA A 677 -7.00 1.27 -4.62
N ILE A 678 -8.03 0.78 -3.96
CA ILE A 678 -9.40 1.29 -4.10
C ILE A 678 -9.62 2.54 -3.25
N ALA A 679 -9.10 2.59 -2.01
CA ALA A 679 -9.30 3.71 -1.09
C ALA A 679 -8.70 5.02 -1.63
N MET A 680 -7.54 4.97 -2.26
CA MET A 680 -6.86 6.16 -2.79
C MET A 680 -7.61 6.84 -3.93
N PRO A 681 -8.06 6.16 -5.00
CA PRO A 681 -8.87 6.80 -6.03
C PRO A 681 -10.25 7.24 -5.53
N ALA A 682 -10.86 6.53 -4.57
CA ALA A 682 -12.10 6.98 -3.95
C ALA A 682 -11.92 8.33 -3.26
N LEU A 683 -10.86 8.49 -2.48
CA LEU A 683 -10.52 9.77 -1.82
C LEU A 683 -10.24 10.86 -2.86
N ALA A 684 -9.43 10.56 -3.87
CA ALA A 684 -9.13 11.50 -4.96
C ALA A 684 -10.40 11.93 -5.73
N THR A 685 -11.32 11.00 -5.96
CA THR A 685 -12.61 11.29 -6.60
C THR A 685 -13.44 12.26 -5.77
N ILE A 686 -13.52 12.07 -4.46
CA ILE A 686 -14.24 12.97 -3.57
C ILE A 686 -13.63 14.38 -3.61
N ILE A 687 -12.30 14.48 -3.51
CA ILE A 687 -11.61 15.78 -3.52
C ILE A 687 -11.74 16.44 -4.91
N SER A 688 -11.64 15.67 -5.99
CA SER A 688 -11.81 16.18 -7.35
C SER A 688 -13.23 16.69 -7.56
N GLY A 689 -14.25 15.95 -7.14
CA GLY A 689 -15.66 16.37 -7.20
C GLY A 689 -15.92 17.68 -6.45
N LEU A 690 -15.36 17.81 -5.26
CA LEU A 690 -15.45 19.06 -4.47
C LEU A 690 -14.74 20.23 -5.17
N THR A 691 -13.60 19.98 -5.78
CA THR A 691 -12.86 20.99 -6.55
C THR A 691 -13.64 21.41 -7.79
N PHE A 692 -14.22 20.46 -8.53
CA PHE A 692 -15.10 20.75 -9.66
C PHE A 692 -16.34 21.55 -9.24
N ALA A 693 -16.97 21.18 -8.12
CA ALA A 693 -18.12 21.90 -7.60
C ALA A 693 -17.75 23.36 -7.21
N ALA A 694 -16.64 23.55 -6.52
CA ALA A 694 -16.14 24.87 -6.16
C ALA A 694 -15.84 25.73 -7.42
N LEU A 695 -15.23 25.13 -8.43
CA LEU A 695 -14.97 25.74 -9.72
C LEU A 695 -16.26 26.13 -10.45
N ALA A 696 -17.24 25.23 -10.50
CA ALA A 696 -18.52 25.45 -11.13
C ALA A 696 -19.25 26.63 -10.48
N ILE A 697 -19.29 26.66 -9.14
CA ILE A 697 -19.92 27.73 -8.37
C ILE A 697 -19.23 29.07 -8.65
N SER A 698 -17.89 29.11 -8.55
CA SER A 698 -17.09 30.30 -8.79
C SER A 698 -17.26 30.84 -10.21
N THR A 699 -17.15 29.98 -11.22
CA THR A 699 -17.27 30.37 -12.62
C THR A 699 -18.69 30.86 -12.92
N ARG A 700 -19.71 30.18 -12.39
CA ARG A 700 -21.10 30.58 -12.54
C ARG A 700 -21.36 31.97 -11.96
N GLN A 701 -20.85 32.24 -10.76
CA GLN A 701 -21.01 33.54 -10.11
C GLN A 701 -20.24 34.66 -10.84
N SER A 702 -19.02 34.40 -11.30
CA SER A 702 -18.23 35.39 -12.05
C SER A 702 -18.86 35.77 -13.39
N GLN A 703 -19.73 34.92 -13.91
CA GLN A 703 -20.39 35.12 -15.21
C GLN A 703 -21.90 35.35 -15.11
N SER A 704 -22.41 35.55 -13.92
CA SER A 704 -23.86 35.73 -13.70
C SER A 704 -24.46 36.87 -14.54
N ALA A 705 -23.79 38.00 -14.61
CA ALA A 705 -24.23 39.16 -15.40
C ALA A 705 -24.32 38.85 -16.91
N LEU A 706 -23.28 38.22 -17.48
CA LEU A 706 -23.27 37.81 -18.90
C LEU A 706 -24.38 36.81 -19.17
N ARG A 707 -24.56 35.83 -18.30
CA ARG A 707 -25.56 34.77 -18.47
C ARG A 707 -26.97 35.38 -18.41
N TRP A 708 -27.21 36.28 -17.45
CA TRP A 708 -28.49 36.98 -17.36
C TRP A 708 -28.79 37.78 -18.61
N THR A 709 -27.85 38.59 -19.11
CA THR A 709 -28.00 39.35 -20.33
C THR A 709 -28.30 38.45 -21.54
N LEU A 710 -27.57 37.32 -21.68
CA LEU A 710 -27.80 36.37 -22.76
C LEU A 710 -29.19 35.71 -22.70
N GLN A 711 -29.69 35.47 -21.49
CA GLN A 711 -31.04 34.92 -21.28
C GLN A 711 -32.13 35.94 -21.59
N GLU A 712 -31.91 37.19 -21.29
CA GLU A 712 -32.83 38.27 -21.70
C GLU A 712 -32.89 38.43 -23.22
N PHE A 713 -31.79 38.20 -23.91
CA PHE A 713 -31.75 38.14 -25.38
C PHE A 713 -32.32 36.83 -25.96
N GLY A 714 -32.93 35.97 -25.13
CA GLY A 714 -33.58 34.74 -25.59
C GLY A 714 -32.64 33.57 -25.90
N VAL A 715 -31.37 33.63 -25.46
CA VAL A 715 -30.43 32.54 -25.66
C VAL A 715 -30.89 31.30 -24.87
N SER A 716 -31.15 30.21 -25.58
CA SER A 716 -31.61 28.96 -24.97
C SER A 716 -30.55 28.30 -24.08
N ARG A 717 -31.00 27.44 -23.16
CA ARG A 717 -30.10 26.67 -22.29
C ARG A 717 -29.07 25.87 -23.07
N PHE A 718 -29.46 25.33 -24.21
CA PHE A 718 -28.59 24.53 -25.08
C PHE A 718 -27.50 25.39 -25.74
N GLN A 719 -27.82 26.60 -26.10
CA GLN A 719 -26.86 27.57 -26.64
C GLN A 719 -25.88 28.05 -25.58
N LEU A 720 -26.35 28.28 -24.33
CA LEU A 720 -25.49 28.57 -23.18
C LEU A 720 -24.54 27.42 -22.89
N MET A 721 -25.01 26.17 -22.86
CA MET A 721 -24.18 24.99 -22.67
C MET A 721 -23.13 24.87 -23.79
N ARG A 722 -23.51 25.18 -25.05
CA ARG A 722 -22.58 25.14 -26.19
C ARG A 722 -21.49 26.21 -26.08
N LEU A 723 -21.79 27.38 -25.47
CA LEU A 723 -20.84 28.46 -25.25
C LEU A 723 -19.74 28.05 -24.24
N PHE A 724 -20.09 27.29 -23.17
CA PHE A 724 -19.18 26.88 -22.11
C PHE A 724 -18.62 25.46 -22.30
N ARG A 725 -19.09 24.72 -23.32
CA ARG A 725 -18.58 23.38 -23.63
C ARG A 725 -17.06 23.28 -23.78
N PRO A 726 -16.33 24.25 -24.39
CA PRO A 726 -14.90 24.20 -24.50
C PRO A 726 -14.19 24.13 -23.14
N LEU A 727 -14.70 24.82 -22.13
CA LEU A 727 -14.14 24.78 -20.79
C LEU A 727 -14.28 23.38 -20.16
N GLY A 728 -15.46 22.76 -20.28
CA GLY A 728 -15.67 21.38 -19.79
C GLY A 728 -14.78 20.38 -20.51
N ILE A 729 -14.65 20.50 -21.84
CA ILE A 729 -13.79 19.62 -22.64
C ILE A 729 -12.32 19.74 -22.21
N THR A 730 -11.82 20.96 -22.00
CA THR A 730 -10.43 21.16 -21.59
C THR A 730 -10.16 20.63 -20.19
N MET A 731 -11.11 20.78 -19.26
CA MET A 731 -11.00 20.20 -17.92
C MET A 731 -10.97 18.66 -17.97
N SER A 732 -11.88 18.05 -18.75
CA SER A 732 -11.91 16.60 -18.92
C SER A 732 -10.61 16.08 -19.57
N LEU A 733 -10.16 16.74 -20.64
CA LEU A 733 -8.91 16.36 -21.33
C LEU A 733 -7.71 16.45 -20.40
N GLY A 734 -7.62 17.52 -19.60
CA GLY A 734 -6.54 17.72 -18.66
C GLY A 734 -6.52 16.72 -17.53
N SER A 735 -7.66 16.41 -17.00
CA SER A 735 -7.80 15.37 -15.98
C SER A 735 -7.40 13.99 -16.53
N THR A 736 -7.78 13.69 -17.77
CA THR A 736 -7.39 12.45 -18.46
C THR A 736 -5.88 12.37 -18.67
N ILE A 737 -5.25 13.47 -19.11
CA ILE A 737 -3.79 13.53 -19.28
C ILE A 737 -3.10 13.39 -17.92
N ALA A 738 -3.61 14.01 -16.84
CA ALA A 738 -3.06 13.90 -15.51
C ALA A 738 -3.11 12.44 -14.98
N VAL A 739 -4.22 11.74 -15.19
CA VAL A 739 -4.38 10.32 -14.85
C VAL A 739 -3.39 9.45 -15.63
N PHE A 740 -3.26 9.69 -16.94
CA PHE A 740 -2.31 8.97 -17.78
C PHE A 740 -0.85 9.19 -17.36
N LEU A 741 -0.48 10.43 -17.03
CA LEU A 741 0.86 10.75 -16.52
C LEU A 741 1.13 10.10 -15.17
N GLY A 742 0.13 10.02 -14.31
CA GLY A 742 0.24 9.33 -13.03
C GLY A 742 0.46 7.82 -13.20
N TRP A 743 -0.24 7.20 -14.15
CA TRP A 743 -0.01 5.82 -14.52
C TRP A 743 1.39 5.60 -15.13
N LEU A 744 1.80 6.45 -16.05
CA LEU A 744 3.13 6.42 -16.64
C LEU A 744 4.21 6.56 -15.57
N GLY A 745 4.02 7.47 -14.60
CA GLY A 745 4.94 7.68 -13.48
C GLY A 745 5.04 6.51 -12.50
N SER A 746 4.03 5.63 -12.47
CA SER A 746 4.07 4.39 -11.68
C SER A 746 4.76 3.24 -12.40
N HIS A 747 4.81 3.28 -13.73
CA HIS A 747 5.34 2.22 -14.57
C HIS A 747 6.77 1.77 -14.21
N PRO A 748 7.72 2.64 -13.89
CA PRO A 748 9.08 2.24 -13.56
C PRO A 748 9.24 1.54 -12.19
N TRP A 749 8.36 1.84 -11.22
CA TRP A 749 8.31 1.10 -9.94
C TRP A 749 7.97 -0.37 -10.14
N ILE A 750 7.46 -0.69 -11.26
CA ILE A 750 6.87 -1.94 -11.68
C ILE A 750 7.80 -2.70 -12.59
N VAL A 751 8.49 -1.99 -13.50
CA VAL A 751 9.39 -2.60 -14.47
C VAL A 751 10.72 -3.03 -13.85
N ALA A 752 11.21 -2.38 -12.79
CA ALA A 752 12.47 -2.76 -12.13
C ALA A 752 12.44 -4.13 -11.42
N PRO A 753 11.33 -4.56 -10.77
CA PRO A 753 11.12 -5.96 -10.39
C PRO A 753 10.35 -6.77 -11.42
N ALA A 754 10.12 -6.25 -12.62
CA ALA A 754 9.08 -6.63 -13.58
C ALA A 754 9.26 -7.97 -14.26
N ASN A 755 10.36 -8.64 -14.05
CA ASN A 755 10.41 -10.05 -14.44
C ASN A 755 9.45 -10.92 -13.60
N LYS A 756 8.89 -10.37 -12.50
CA LYS A 756 7.88 -11.04 -11.66
C LYS A 756 6.46 -10.49 -11.83
N PHE A 757 6.28 -9.28 -12.33
CA PHE A 757 4.98 -8.60 -12.35
C PHE A 757 4.49 -8.46 -13.78
N GLY A 758 3.61 -9.35 -14.18
CA GLY A 758 3.01 -9.39 -15.51
C GLY A 758 2.39 -8.04 -15.93
N THR A 759 2.24 -7.92 -17.19
CA THR A 759 1.68 -6.86 -18.03
C THR A 759 1.01 -5.66 -17.33
N THR A 760 1.49 -4.47 -17.68
CA THR A 760 0.87 -3.17 -17.42
C THR A 760 -0.59 -3.15 -17.77
N GLY A 761 -1.47 -3.35 -16.78
CA GLY A 761 -2.91 -3.32 -17.00
C GLY A 761 -3.42 -1.93 -17.39
N TRP A 762 -4.56 -1.87 -18.05
CA TRP A 762 -5.27 -0.64 -18.40
C TRP A 762 -5.97 0.01 -17.19
N TRP A 763 -5.44 -0.17 -15.99
CA TRP A 763 -6.00 0.29 -14.72
C TRP A 763 -6.17 1.81 -14.65
N TRP A 764 -5.37 2.56 -15.40
CA TRP A 764 -5.49 4.02 -15.50
C TRP A 764 -6.80 4.48 -16.13
N LEU A 765 -7.52 3.59 -16.83
CA LEU A 765 -8.83 3.92 -17.43
C LEU A 765 -9.96 3.96 -16.39
N ILE A 766 -9.79 3.31 -15.22
CA ILE A 766 -10.86 3.24 -14.21
C ILE A 766 -11.33 4.61 -13.70
N PRO A 767 -10.48 5.61 -13.45
CA PRO A 767 -10.92 6.94 -13.03
C PRO A 767 -11.65 7.75 -14.13
N LEU A 768 -11.49 7.41 -15.40
CA LEU A 768 -12.04 8.20 -16.50
C LEU A 768 -13.56 8.36 -16.50
N PRO A 769 -14.38 7.32 -16.24
CA PRO A 769 -15.83 7.47 -16.13
C PRO A 769 -16.25 8.53 -15.12
N VAL A 770 -15.56 8.60 -13.98
CA VAL A 770 -15.84 9.58 -12.94
C VAL A 770 -15.53 11.00 -13.42
N ILE A 771 -14.38 11.20 -14.08
CA ILE A 771 -14.00 12.49 -14.68
C ILE A 771 -15.03 12.95 -15.70
N PHE A 772 -15.51 12.03 -16.54
CA PHE A 772 -16.55 12.35 -17.53
C PHE A 772 -17.88 12.72 -16.87
N ILE A 773 -18.29 12.02 -15.81
CA ILE A 773 -19.50 12.34 -15.03
C ILE A 773 -19.36 13.70 -14.37
N GLU A 774 -18.25 13.99 -13.72
CA GLU A 774 -17.97 15.29 -13.07
C GLU A 774 -18.00 16.42 -14.10
N THR A 775 -17.41 16.21 -15.28
CA THR A 775 -17.41 17.17 -16.37
C THR A 775 -18.83 17.40 -16.92
N ALA A 776 -19.60 16.32 -17.08
CA ALA A 776 -21.00 16.41 -17.53
C ALA A 776 -21.87 17.16 -16.51
N LEU A 777 -21.70 16.87 -15.21
CA LEU A 777 -22.39 17.59 -14.13
C LEU A 777 -21.99 19.07 -14.09
N PHE A 778 -20.72 19.37 -14.30
CA PHE A 778 -20.25 20.75 -14.42
C PHE A 778 -20.95 21.48 -15.59
N CYS A 779 -20.95 20.90 -16.78
CA CYS A 779 -21.63 21.48 -17.95
C CYS A 779 -23.13 21.64 -17.72
N TRP A 780 -23.76 20.63 -17.12
CA TRP A 780 -25.19 20.68 -16.78
C TRP A 780 -25.49 21.80 -15.75
N TRP A 781 -24.73 21.86 -14.66
CA TRP A 781 -24.86 22.92 -13.66
C TRP A 781 -24.72 24.31 -14.27
N PHE A 782 -23.81 24.49 -15.21
CA PHE A 782 -23.59 25.73 -15.92
C PHE A 782 -24.77 26.15 -16.82
N SER A 783 -25.53 25.18 -17.30
CA SER A 783 -26.70 25.42 -18.17
C SER A 783 -27.98 25.79 -17.41
N LEU A 784 -28.03 25.59 -16.08
CA LEU A 784 -29.21 25.90 -15.27
C LEU A 784 -29.54 27.41 -15.32
N PRO A 785 -30.83 27.80 -15.43
CA PRO A 785 -31.21 29.20 -15.42
C PRO A 785 -30.88 29.86 -14.09
N GLU A 786 -30.54 31.13 -14.15
CA GLU A 786 -30.35 31.94 -12.97
C GLU A 786 -31.74 32.32 -12.42
N ARG A 787 -32.06 31.91 -11.19
CA ARG A 787 -33.26 32.40 -10.53
C ARG A 787 -33.04 33.86 -10.18
N ARG A 788 -33.97 34.72 -10.61
CA ARG A 788 -34.03 36.11 -10.19
C ARG A 788 -34.24 36.10 -8.69
N ASN A 789 -33.23 36.44 -7.89
CA ASN A 789 -33.46 36.84 -6.52
C ASN A 789 -34.12 38.20 -6.60
N GLN A 790 -35.46 38.20 -6.52
CA GLN A 790 -36.25 39.41 -6.30
C GLN A 790 -35.98 39.95 -4.92
#